data_fc65f4a530c80d9d3b496828db94297e
#
_entry.id   fc65f4a530c80d9d3b496828db94297e
#
_cell.length_a   1.000
_cell.length_b   1.000
_cell.length_c   1.000
_cell.angle_alpha   90.00
_cell.angle_beta   90.00
_cell.angle_gamma   90.00
#
_symmetry.space_group_name_H-M   'P 1'
#
loop_
_entity.id
_entity.type
_entity.pdbx_description
1 polymer ?
#
loop_
_entity_poly.entity_id
_entity_poly.type
_entity_poly.pdbx_seq_one_letter_code
_entity_poly.pdbx_strand_id
1 'polypeptide(L)'
;MKQVNLRICQTILTLMLGLFLSVGAYAQNITVKGHVKDALGGVIGANVVEKGNSTNGTITDLDGNFTLTVPQGATLVVSFIGYKTQEVAAAPSVIITLQDDAELLGEVVVIGYGTAKKNDLTGSVTAISADKMVKGAVTSATDMLVGKAAGVSVITDGGAPGAGATIRVRGGSSMSASNNPLIVIDGVPVDDGGINGMSNPLATVHPNDIETFTILKDASATAIYGSRASNGVIIINTKKGKSGRVQVGYSGTFSINTRPNKVDVMSANEFREFVTSKFGESSAQFKALGQANTDWQDEIFKTSFSTDHNVNVSGAIPHMPYRVSVSYTNENGILKTSNMERLTGAISLNPNFFDKKLNIQLNVKGIYNTNRFADTGAIGMATQYDPTQPIYMDGNPYGNGYFMYMKSGNNPTPVDIGLANPVSILDSKHDESTVYRSIGNAQIDYKFHFLPELRANLNLGYDVSKSEGDVIIEDNAPMTWCQGNYKTGFGENSSYYQLKRNTLLDFYLNYAKEFGAHHVDVMGGYSWQHFYNSTWTKYPYSTVKAEETGKEFYKDMEDYSTENYLVSFFGRLNYTLLNRYLVTFTLRNDGSSRFNKDNRWGLFPSVALAWKMKEENFLKGVDWLSDLKLRLGYGITGQQNLNNGDYPYMARYMYSKAGANYYFGNNKYSLIAPQAYDENLKWEETTTYNIGLDFGVLNNKLTGTLDLYYRKTDDLLNTVTAPAGTNFNNQLLTNVGTLENKGIELTLTAHPITTKDWDWTLSYNISYNKNEITKLTFNDDPAYKGVIHTGIDGATGYNIMINAVDHPYNSFYVWEQLYDKAGNPIEGAYVDQNGDNKIDEEDLVAYKKSAPDVFMGLTSQLSYKNWDLSFALRASIGNYAYNNVQSNREAWDGSQVYDQTGFLKNRLTSAWKTNFKTGQYRSSYYVQNASFVRMDNISLGYTFNKLFNDKQSARVYVTVQNPFVITKYDGLDPEISGSGVDNNIYPRPRVFMLGLNLNF
;
A
#
# COMPACT_ATOMS: atom_id res chain seq x y z
N MET A 1 22.76 -0.89 -101.64
CA MET A 1 21.52 -1.11 -100.75
C MET A 1 21.25 -2.58 -100.37
N LYS A 2 21.86 -3.60 -100.88
CA LYS A 2 21.67 -5.01 -100.49
C LYS A 2 22.52 -5.41 -99.27
N GLN A 3 23.65 -4.71 -98.92
CA GLN A 3 24.46 -5.07 -97.79
C GLN A 3 24.07 -4.41 -96.45
N VAL A 4 23.24 -3.33 -96.48
CA VAL A 4 22.78 -2.66 -95.26
C VAL A 4 21.59 -3.42 -94.66
N ASN A 5 20.73 -4.03 -95.48
CA ASN A 5 19.56 -4.80 -95.04
C ASN A 5 19.96 -6.14 -94.40
N LEU A 6 21.12 -6.72 -94.70
CA LEU A 6 21.55 -7.98 -94.09
C LEU A 6 22.09 -7.77 -92.68
N ARG A 7 22.77 -6.60 -92.38
CA ARG A 7 23.27 -6.24 -91.06
C ARG A 7 22.14 -5.86 -90.13
N ILE A 8 21.08 -5.21 -90.64
CA ILE A 8 19.91 -4.87 -89.81
C ILE A 8 19.14 -6.13 -89.43
N CYS A 9 18.97 -7.09 -90.37
CA CYS A 9 18.36 -8.36 -90.08
C CYS A 9 19.19 -9.21 -89.08
N GLN A 10 20.50 -9.21 -89.21
CA GLN A 10 21.34 -9.93 -88.25
C GLN A 10 21.34 -9.26 -86.85
N THR A 11 21.28 -7.93 -86.71
CA THR A 11 21.16 -7.22 -85.46
C THR A 11 19.80 -7.44 -84.80
N ILE A 12 18.73 -7.47 -85.62
CA ILE A 12 17.40 -7.74 -85.09
C ILE A 12 17.27 -9.21 -84.64
N LEU A 13 17.89 -10.14 -85.42
CA LEU A 13 17.89 -11.57 -85.05
C LEU A 13 18.71 -11.84 -83.78
N THR A 14 19.87 -11.14 -83.59
CA THR A 14 20.67 -11.25 -82.34
C THR A 14 19.99 -10.60 -81.18
N LEU A 15 19.27 -9.49 -81.35
CA LEU A 15 18.44 -8.87 -80.36
C LEU A 15 17.23 -9.73 -79.98
N MET A 16 16.59 -10.37 -80.94
CA MET A 16 15.51 -11.33 -80.71
C MET A 16 16.03 -12.60 -79.97
N LEU A 17 17.19 -13.12 -80.36
CA LEU A 17 17.79 -14.27 -79.69
C LEU A 17 18.27 -13.93 -78.29
N GLY A 18 18.72 -12.69 -78.05
CA GLY A 18 19.03 -12.15 -76.73
C GLY A 18 17.79 -11.99 -75.87
N LEU A 19 16.67 -11.57 -76.47
CA LEU A 19 15.36 -11.48 -75.75
C LEU A 19 14.75 -12.86 -75.45
N PHE A 20 14.98 -13.87 -76.30
CA PHE A 20 14.50 -15.24 -76.04
C PHE A 20 15.33 -16.01 -75.03
N LEU A 21 16.60 -15.63 -74.81
CA LEU A 21 17.46 -16.21 -73.77
C LEU A 21 17.26 -15.56 -72.39
N SER A 22 16.54 -14.40 -72.29
CA SER A 22 16.24 -13.75 -71.04
C SER A 22 14.90 -14.18 -70.42
N VAL A 23 14.11 -15.06 -71.08
CA VAL A 23 12.82 -15.53 -70.63
C VAL A 23 12.88 -16.97 -70.07
N GLY A 24 14.02 -17.44 -69.62
CA GLY A 24 14.23 -18.81 -69.15
C GLY A 24 14.62 -19.01 -67.68
N ALA A 25 14.54 -18.00 -66.84
CA ALA A 25 14.73 -18.19 -65.41
C ALA A 25 13.38 -18.26 -64.68
N TYR A 26 12.60 -19.33 -64.88
CA TYR A 26 11.54 -19.68 -63.92
C TYR A 26 12.23 -20.11 -62.66
N ALA A 27 12.16 -19.27 -61.59
CA ALA A 27 12.54 -19.68 -60.26
C ALA A 27 11.66 -20.90 -59.91
N GLN A 28 12.27 -22.07 -59.74
CA GLN A 28 11.54 -23.25 -59.25
C GLN A 28 11.01 -22.93 -57.88
N ASN A 29 9.71 -23.00 -57.70
CA ASN A 29 9.09 -22.87 -56.37
C ASN A 29 9.32 -24.15 -55.58
N ILE A 30 9.71 -24.00 -54.33
CA ILE A 30 9.80 -25.10 -53.36
C ILE A 30 8.68 -24.95 -52.35
N THR A 31 8.12 -26.06 -51.91
CA THR A 31 7.17 -26.12 -50.82
C THR A 31 7.96 -26.41 -49.54
N VAL A 32 8.06 -25.41 -48.65
CA VAL A 32 8.70 -25.50 -47.35
C VAL A 32 7.69 -26.05 -46.36
N LYS A 33 8.00 -27.16 -45.70
CA LYS A 33 7.31 -27.66 -44.50
C LYS A 33 8.18 -27.37 -43.33
N GLY A 34 7.72 -26.48 -42.40
CA GLY A 34 8.51 -26.06 -41.29
C GLY A 34 7.79 -26.25 -39.95
N HIS A 35 8.58 -26.24 -38.88
CA HIS A 35 8.13 -26.30 -37.50
C HIS A 35 8.77 -25.18 -36.74
N VAL A 36 7.97 -24.25 -36.21
CA VAL A 36 8.40 -23.14 -35.36
C VAL A 36 8.18 -23.54 -33.92
N LYS A 37 9.23 -23.51 -33.12
CA LYS A 37 9.20 -23.88 -31.68
C LYS A 37 9.95 -22.86 -30.84
N ASP A 38 9.69 -22.88 -29.56
CA ASP A 38 10.46 -22.20 -28.52
C ASP A 38 11.03 -23.22 -27.52
N ALA A 39 11.41 -22.76 -26.32
CA ALA A 39 11.87 -23.61 -25.23
C ALA A 39 10.75 -24.49 -24.62
N LEU A 40 9.47 -24.13 -24.85
CA LEU A 40 8.28 -24.80 -24.29
C LEU A 40 7.59 -25.71 -25.31
N GLY A 41 7.90 -25.62 -26.58
CA GLY A 41 7.32 -26.46 -27.64
C GLY A 41 6.97 -25.70 -28.91
N GLY A 42 6.00 -26.22 -29.74
CA GLY A 42 5.55 -25.59 -30.95
C GLY A 42 4.88 -24.22 -30.69
N VAL A 43 5.28 -23.19 -31.44
CA VAL A 43 4.69 -21.85 -31.34
C VAL A 43 3.52 -21.74 -32.30
N ILE A 44 2.30 -21.63 -31.77
CA ILE A 44 1.07 -21.46 -32.55
C ILE A 44 0.90 -20.00 -33.03
N GLY A 45 0.50 -19.78 -34.25
CA GLY A 45 0.19 -18.46 -34.79
C GLY A 45 1.41 -17.62 -35.13
N ALA A 46 2.63 -18.18 -35.14
CA ALA A 46 3.81 -17.49 -35.63
C ALA A 46 3.63 -17.16 -37.12
N ASN A 47 3.92 -15.91 -37.48
CA ASN A 47 3.81 -15.41 -38.83
C ASN A 47 5.06 -15.79 -39.62
N VAL A 48 4.91 -16.48 -40.73
CA VAL A 48 6.01 -16.91 -41.63
C VAL A 48 5.73 -16.29 -43.01
N VAL A 49 6.58 -15.36 -43.44
CA VAL A 49 6.43 -14.64 -44.70
C VAL A 49 7.72 -14.71 -45.52
N GLU A 50 7.57 -14.65 -46.83
CA GLU A 50 8.70 -14.52 -47.75
C GLU A 50 9.33 -13.12 -47.64
N LYS A 51 10.65 -13.03 -47.46
CA LYS A 51 11.36 -11.75 -47.37
C LYS A 51 11.22 -10.97 -48.68
N GLY A 52 10.68 -9.74 -48.60
CA GLY A 52 10.43 -8.89 -49.76
C GLY A 52 9.07 -9.08 -50.40
N ASN A 53 8.26 -10.08 -50.01
CA ASN A 53 6.91 -10.31 -50.47
C ASN A 53 5.97 -10.62 -49.30
N SER A 54 5.52 -9.60 -48.63
CA SER A 54 4.67 -9.71 -47.43
C SER A 54 3.28 -10.30 -47.70
N THR A 55 2.85 -10.45 -48.97
CA THR A 55 1.59 -11.07 -49.34
C THR A 55 1.69 -12.59 -49.47
N ASN A 56 2.92 -13.14 -49.60
CA ASN A 56 3.19 -14.57 -49.59
C ASN A 56 3.61 -15.00 -48.18
N GLY A 57 2.67 -15.44 -47.37
CA GLY A 57 2.90 -15.85 -46.00
C GLY A 57 1.84 -16.81 -45.49
N THR A 58 2.15 -17.40 -44.32
CA THR A 58 1.28 -18.32 -43.59
C THR A 58 1.49 -18.14 -42.11
N ILE A 59 0.61 -18.74 -41.32
CA ILE A 59 0.77 -18.81 -39.87
C ILE A 59 0.91 -20.27 -39.42
N THR A 60 1.61 -20.50 -38.32
CA THR A 60 1.80 -21.84 -37.74
C THR A 60 0.51 -22.37 -37.13
N ASP A 61 0.27 -23.68 -37.25
CA ASP A 61 -0.83 -24.41 -36.64
C ASP A 61 -0.67 -24.62 -35.11
N LEU A 62 -1.59 -25.40 -34.50
CA LEU A 62 -1.61 -25.69 -33.08
C LEU A 62 -0.34 -26.38 -32.56
N ASP A 63 0.37 -27.08 -33.42
CA ASP A 63 1.61 -27.77 -33.07
C ASP A 63 2.86 -27.02 -33.55
N GLY A 64 2.73 -25.78 -34.09
CA GLY A 64 3.81 -24.96 -34.57
C GLY A 64 4.23 -25.29 -36.00
N ASN A 65 3.51 -26.13 -36.76
CA ASN A 65 3.87 -26.50 -38.11
C ASN A 65 3.30 -25.48 -39.12
N PHE A 66 4.01 -25.29 -40.22
CA PHE A 66 3.54 -24.47 -41.34
C PHE A 66 3.93 -25.09 -42.68
N THR A 67 3.21 -24.69 -43.71
CA THR A 67 3.53 -25.02 -45.11
C THR A 67 3.44 -23.73 -45.92
N LEU A 68 4.51 -23.39 -46.65
CA LEU A 68 4.57 -22.20 -47.49
C LEU A 68 5.33 -22.51 -48.78
N THR A 69 4.81 -22.11 -49.94
CA THR A 69 5.48 -22.26 -51.23
C THR A 69 6.18 -20.96 -51.57
N VAL A 70 7.49 -21.01 -51.79
CA VAL A 70 8.34 -19.85 -52.07
C VAL A 70 9.31 -20.18 -53.21
N PRO A 71 9.90 -19.20 -53.90
CA PRO A 71 10.97 -19.42 -54.87
C PRO A 71 12.17 -20.11 -54.23
N GLN A 72 12.84 -21.00 -54.98
CA GLN A 72 14.08 -21.65 -54.49
C GLN A 72 15.16 -20.60 -54.20
N GLY A 73 15.73 -20.65 -52.98
CA GLY A 73 16.71 -19.66 -52.49
C GLY A 73 16.09 -18.44 -51.80
N ALA A 74 14.75 -18.40 -51.65
CA ALA A 74 14.10 -17.36 -50.87
C ALA A 74 14.47 -17.44 -49.40
N THR A 75 14.36 -16.32 -48.68
CA THR A 75 14.50 -16.23 -47.24
C THR A 75 13.14 -16.09 -46.61
N LEU A 76 12.86 -16.87 -45.55
CA LEU A 76 11.65 -16.76 -44.73
C LEU A 76 11.94 -15.81 -43.57
N VAL A 77 11.01 -14.92 -43.31
CA VAL A 77 10.99 -14.06 -42.12
C VAL A 77 9.94 -14.62 -41.18
N VAL A 78 10.37 -15.09 -40.02
CA VAL A 78 9.50 -15.68 -38.99
C VAL A 78 9.43 -14.74 -37.80
N SER A 79 8.22 -14.33 -37.45
CA SER A 79 7.97 -13.41 -36.37
C SER A 79 6.79 -13.86 -35.50
N PHE A 80 6.90 -13.68 -34.20
CA PHE A 80 5.82 -13.87 -33.26
C PHE A 80 5.99 -12.87 -32.11
N ILE A 81 4.88 -12.45 -31.51
CA ILE A 81 4.91 -11.46 -30.43
C ILE A 81 5.68 -12.03 -29.23
N GLY A 82 6.70 -11.33 -28.78
CA GLY A 82 7.57 -11.74 -27.66
C GLY A 82 8.81 -12.50 -28.06
N TYR A 83 9.07 -12.67 -29.37
CA TYR A 83 10.26 -13.38 -29.89
C TYR A 83 11.04 -12.52 -30.88
N LYS A 84 12.35 -12.72 -30.92
CA LYS A 84 13.22 -12.12 -31.96
C LYS A 84 12.80 -12.62 -33.32
N THR A 85 12.54 -11.69 -34.26
CA THR A 85 12.29 -12.04 -35.65
C THR A 85 13.50 -12.74 -36.22
N GLN A 86 13.30 -13.91 -36.84
CA GLN A 86 14.38 -14.70 -37.44
C GLN A 86 14.24 -14.75 -38.95
N GLU A 87 15.36 -14.64 -39.61
CA GLU A 87 15.48 -14.86 -41.05
C GLU A 87 16.12 -16.23 -41.29
N VAL A 88 15.43 -17.08 -42.00
CA VAL A 88 15.89 -18.45 -42.30
C VAL A 88 15.79 -18.74 -43.79
N ALA A 89 16.85 -19.30 -44.37
CA ALA A 89 16.82 -19.72 -45.77
C ALA A 89 15.77 -20.80 -46.01
N ALA A 90 14.97 -20.66 -47.05
CA ALA A 90 13.94 -21.62 -47.41
C ALA A 90 14.54 -22.96 -47.83
N ALA A 91 14.13 -24.04 -47.13
CA ALA A 91 14.49 -25.42 -47.43
C ALA A 91 13.24 -26.31 -47.39
N PRO A 92 13.21 -27.46 -48.09
CA PRO A 92 12.02 -28.35 -48.08
C PRO A 92 11.53 -28.77 -46.72
N SER A 93 12.42 -28.82 -45.71
CA SER A 93 12.09 -29.00 -44.29
C SER A 93 12.96 -28.09 -43.43
N VAL A 94 12.34 -27.32 -42.49
CA VAL A 94 13.03 -26.36 -41.65
C VAL A 94 12.47 -26.39 -40.23
N ILE A 95 13.36 -26.42 -39.22
CA ILE A 95 12.99 -26.26 -37.81
C ILE A 95 13.54 -24.90 -37.35
N ILE A 96 12.65 -24.04 -36.89
CA ILE A 96 12.97 -22.69 -36.45
C ILE A 96 12.72 -22.59 -34.93
N THR A 97 13.78 -22.31 -34.18
CA THR A 97 13.65 -22.13 -32.73
C THR A 97 13.67 -20.64 -32.44
N LEU A 98 12.51 -20.09 -32.09
CA LEU A 98 12.39 -18.69 -31.71
C LEU A 98 13.07 -18.47 -30.35
N GLN A 99 13.78 -17.37 -30.26
CA GLN A 99 14.40 -16.91 -29.03
C GLN A 99 13.57 -15.77 -28.43
N ASP A 100 13.35 -15.82 -27.13
CA ASP A 100 12.66 -14.74 -26.44
C ASP A 100 13.33 -13.40 -26.72
N ASP A 101 12.55 -12.42 -27.14
CA ASP A 101 13.02 -11.07 -27.36
C ASP A 101 12.93 -10.25 -26.06
N ALA A 102 13.87 -10.48 -25.16
CA ALA A 102 13.98 -9.73 -23.93
C ALA A 102 14.30 -8.23 -24.15
N GLU A 103 14.72 -7.86 -25.39
CA GLU A 103 15.06 -6.47 -25.73
C GLU A 103 13.91 -5.71 -26.42
N LEU A 104 12.93 -6.38 -27.02
CA LEU A 104 11.89 -5.73 -27.87
C LEU A 104 10.52 -5.65 -27.25
N LEU A 105 10.25 -6.27 -26.10
CA LEU A 105 9.15 -5.88 -25.23
C LEU A 105 9.61 -4.67 -24.43
N GLY A 106 9.69 -3.52 -25.06
CA GLY A 106 9.69 -2.25 -24.31
C GLY A 106 8.58 -2.38 -23.27
N GLU A 107 8.96 -2.45 -21.98
CA GLU A 107 8.05 -2.65 -20.85
C GLU A 107 6.82 -1.76 -21.06
N VAL A 108 5.67 -2.39 -21.40
CA VAL A 108 4.42 -1.67 -21.62
C VAL A 108 3.80 -1.41 -20.27
N VAL A 109 3.61 -0.15 -19.98
CA VAL A 109 3.10 0.32 -18.69
C VAL A 109 1.68 0.82 -18.88
N VAL A 110 0.77 0.43 -17.99
CA VAL A 110 -0.58 0.98 -17.94
C VAL A 110 -0.52 2.35 -17.27
N ILE A 111 -0.98 3.38 -17.97
CA ILE A 111 -0.99 4.77 -17.50
C ILE A 111 -2.42 5.32 -17.59
N GLY A 112 -3.16 5.25 -16.51
CA GLY A 112 -4.53 5.77 -16.51
C GLY A 112 -5.40 5.10 -17.58
N TYR A 113 -5.91 5.90 -18.51
CA TYR A 113 -6.76 5.44 -19.62
C TYR A 113 -5.92 5.03 -20.84
N GLY A 114 -5.08 3.97 -20.73
CA GLY A 114 -4.29 3.46 -21.83
C GLY A 114 -2.98 2.81 -21.41
N THR A 115 -2.22 2.39 -22.40
CA THR A 115 -0.89 1.79 -22.24
C THR A 115 0.14 2.58 -23.03
N ALA A 116 1.35 2.71 -22.50
CA ALA A 116 2.47 3.33 -23.18
C ALA A 116 3.74 2.49 -23.01
N LYS A 117 4.68 2.59 -23.93
CA LYS A 117 6.02 2.04 -23.73
C LYS A 117 6.72 2.84 -22.63
N LYS A 118 7.42 2.18 -21.73
CA LYS A 118 8.15 2.83 -20.62
C LYS A 118 9.08 3.94 -21.12
N ASN A 119 9.76 3.72 -22.23
CA ASN A 119 10.65 4.72 -22.84
C ASN A 119 9.93 5.95 -23.41
N ASP A 120 8.63 5.86 -23.66
CA ASP A 120 7.80 6.95 -24.18
C ASP A 120 7.08 7.74 -23.08
N LEU A 121 7.26 7.35 -21.81
CA LEU A 121 6.69 8.06 -20.69
C LEU A 121 7.40 9.40 -20.46
N THR A 122 6.60 10.45 -20.29
CA THR A 122 7.08 11.81 -20.00
C THR A 122 7.10 12.10 -18.49
N GLY A 123 6.27 11.41 -17.69
CA GLY A 123 6.17 11.58 -16.23
C GLY A 123 7.04 10.60 -15.43
N SER A 124 7.12 10.83 -14.11
CA SER A 124 7.79 9.94 -13.16
C SER A 124 6.91 8.74 -12.82
N VAL A 125 7.20 7.60 -13.43
CA VAL A 125 6.43 6.36 -13.31
C VAL A 125 7.37 5.21 -12.93
N THR A 126 7.00 4.45 -11.91
CA THR A 126 7.70 3.22 -11.53
C THR A 126 6.82 2.03 -11.82
N ALA A 127 7.25 1.14 -12.71
CA ALA A 127 6.59 -0.13 -12.98
C ALA A 127 7.37 -1.29 -12.35
N ILE A 128 6.66 -2.15 -11.62
CA ILE A 128 7.22 -3.33 -10.95
C ILE A 128 6.44 -4.55 -11.47
N SER A 129 7.07 -5.38 -12.29
CA SER A 129 6.47 -6.62 -12.79
C SER A 129 6.64 -7.76 -11.78
N ALA A 130 5.75 -8.75 -11.84
CA ALA A 130 5.81 -9.93 -10.96
C ALA A 130 7.16 -10.67 -11.04
N ASP A 131 7.80 -10.68 -12.21
CA ASP A 131 9.08 -11.35 -12.43
C ASP A 131 10.25 -10.67 -11.69
N LYS A 132 10.13 -9.35 -11.45
CA LYS A 132 11.10 -8.53 -10.72
C LYS A 132 10.83 -8.48 -9.21
N MET A 133 9.77 -9.15 -8.76
CA MET A 133 9.47 -9.27 -7.33
C MET A 133 10.28 -10.40 -6.70
N VAL A 134 10.50 -10.30 -5.40
CA VAL A 134 11.20 -11.36 -4.66
C VAL A 134 10.44 -12.68 -4.83
N LYS A 135 11.11 -13.73 -5.29
CA LYS A 135 10.53 -15.06 -5.55
C LYS A 135 10.20 -15.85 -4.27
N GLY A 136 10.01 -15.18 -3.13
CA GLY A 136 9.58 -15.78 -1.86
C GLY A 136 8.05 -15.74 -1.70
N ALA A 137 7.54 -16.38 -0.66
CA ALA A 137 6.15 -16.25 -0.28
C ALA A 137 5.88 -14.82 0.20
N VAL A 138 4.86 -14.20 -0.36
CA VAL A 138 4.36 -12.89 0.03
C VAL A 138 2.88 -13.07 0.36
N THR A 139 2.50 -12.75 1.59
CA THR A 139 1.14 -12.96 2.10
C THR A 139 0.19 -11.82 1.77
N SER A 140 0.74 -10.62 1.51
CA SER A 140 -0.04 -9.43 1.18
C SER A 140 0.49 -8.72 -0.06
N ALA A 141 -0.43 -8.16 -0.87
CA ALA A 141 -0.06 -7.31 -2.01
C ALA A 141 0.71 -6.05 -1.58
N THR A 142 0.50 -5.56 -0.36
CA THR A 142 1.25 -4.44 0.24
C THR A 142 2.73 -4.78 0.45
N ASP A 143 3.05 -6.00 0.89
CA ASP A 143 4.43 -6.44 1.14
C ASP A 143 5.25 -6.50 -0.16
N MET A 144 4.56 -6.68 -1.29
CA MET A 144 5.21 -6.64 -2.62
C MET A 144 5.75 -5.26 -2.98
N LEU A 145 5.25 -4.19 -2.37
CA LEU A 145 5.66 -2.80 -2.62
C LEU A 145 6.75 -2.31 -1.66
N VAL A 146 6.90 -2.95 -0.49
CA VAL A 146 7.82 -2.53 0.57
C VAL A 146 9.26 -2.46 0.05
N GLY A 147 9.88 -1.27 0.11
CA GLY A 147 11.27 -1.05 -0.29
C GLY A 147 11.57 -1.22 -1.80
N LYS A 148 10.56 -1.30 -2.67
CA LYS A 148 10.73 -1.56 -4.11
C LYS A 148 10.74 -0.33 -5.00
N ALA A 149 10.21 0.78 -4.55
CA ALA A 149 10.09 2.01 -5.34
C ALA A 149 10.62 3.21 -4.58
N ALA A 150 11.51 3.99 -5.21
CA ALA A 150 11.93 5.26 -4.65
C ALA A 150 10.73 6.21 -4.52
N GLY A 151 10.70 7.00 -3.45
CA GLY A 151 9.60 7.94 -3.15
C GLY A 151 8.34 7.28 -2.58
N VAL A 152 8.34 5.96 -2.36
CA VAL A 152 7.20 5.22 -1.79
C VAL A 152 7.58 4.64 -0.45
N SER A 153 6.92 5.09 0.60
CA SER A 153 7.02 4.52 1.94
C SER A 153 5.80 3.64 2.21
N VAL A 154 6.05 2.44 2.71
CA VAL A 154 5.01 1.50 3.13
C VAL A 154 5.32 1.07 4.56
N ILE A 155 4.43 1.40 5.49
CA ILE A 155 4.54 1.07 6.92
C ILE A 155 3.34 0.20 7.27
N THR A 156 3.57 -1.04 7.68
CA THR A 156 2.49 -1.94 8.14
C THR A 156 2.00 -1.54 9.53
N ASP A 157 0.71 -1.68 9.79
CA ASP A 157 0.08 -1.30 11.05
C ASP A 157 0.24 -2.39 12.13
N GLY A 158 1.47 -2.87 12.32
CA GLY A 158 1.80 -3.96 13.23
C GLY A 158 1.84 -5.33 12.56
N GLY A 159 1.90 -6.40 13.39
CA GLY A 159 2.04 -7.78 12.96
C GLY A 159 0.79 -8.64 13.06
N ALA A 160 -0.39 -8.05 13.26
CA ALA A 160 -1.65 -8.78 13.34
C ALA A 160 -2.05 -9.39 11.99
N PRO A 161 -2.72 -10.56 11.97
CA PRO A 161 -3.26 -11.14 10.74
C PRO A 161 -4.13 -10.14 9.98
N GLY A 162 -3.92 -10.03 8.67
CA GLY A 162 -4.69 -9.11 7.83
C GLY A 162 -4.47 -7.61 8.11
N ALA A 163 -3.45 -7.23 8.85
CA ALA A 163 -3.15 -5.84 9.17
C ALA A 163 -3.06 -4.97 7.92
N GLY A 164 -3.52 -3.73 8.02
CA GLY A 164 -3.38 -2.71 7.00
C GLY A 164 -1.95 -2.22 6.85
N ALA A 165 -1.76 -1.31 5.91
CA ALA A 165 -0.51 -0.58 5.78
C ALA A 165 -0.77 0.86 5.37
N THR A 166 0.01 1.74 5.94
CA THR A 166 0.06 3.14 5.56
C THR A 166 1.03 3.31 4.38
N ILE A 167 0.51 3.72 3.22
CA ILE A 167 1.32 3.98 2.03
C ILE A 167 1.41 5.48 1.81
N ARG A 168 2.61 6.00 1.57
CA ARG A 168 2.87 7.41 1.26
C ARG A 168 3.73 7.53 0.01
N VAL A 169 3.36 8.43 -0.89
CA VAL A 169 4.13 8.75 -2.09
C VAL A 169 4.64 10.19 -1.98
N ARG A 170 5.96 10.35 -1.92
CA ARG A 170 6.62 11.66 -1.79
C ARG A 170 6.15 12.49 -0.58
N GLY A 171 5.92 11.80 0.56
CA GLY A 171 5.38 12.39 1.78
C GLY A 171 3.85 12.57 1.73
N GLY A 172 3.28 13.23 2.74
CA GLY A 172 1.88 13.63 2.77
C GLY A 172 1.67 14.97 2.09
N SER A 173 0.49 15.23 1.53
CA SER A 173 0.10 16.51 0.94
C SER A 173 -0.91 17.29 1.79
N SER A 174 -1.49 16.70 2.82
CA SER A 174 -2.51 17.30 3.66
C SER A 174 -2.26 17.07 5.15
N MET A 175 -2.80 17.97 5.98
CA MET A 175 -2.82 17.83 7.44
C MET A 175 -4.11 17.15 7.94
N SER A 176 -5.24 17.40 7.29
CA SER A 176 -6.56 16.93 7.74
C SER A 176 -7.25 15.99 6.75
N ALA A 177 -6.97 16.13 5.45
CA ALA A 177 -7.50 15.23 4.43
C ALA A 177 -6.67 13.93 4.31
N SER A 178 -7.16 12.98 3.52
CA SER A 178 -6.46 11.71 3.29
C SER A 178 -5.09 11.93 2.62
N ASN A 179 -4.07 11.25 3.14
CA ASN A 179 -2.73 11.19 2.56
C ASN A 179 -2.46 9.86 1.82
N ASN A 180 -3.48 9.02 1.65
CA ASN A 180 -3.33 7.75 0.95
C ASN A 180 -3.28 7.94 -0.56
N PRO A 181 -2.44 7.19 -1.29
CA PRO A 181 -2.48 7.20 -2.75
C PRO A 181 -3.78 6.56 -3.25
N LEU A 182 -4.25 6.99 -4.42
CA LEU A 182 -5.36 6.33 -5.09
C LEU A 182 -4.94 4.92 -5.54
N ILE A 183 -5.70 3.91 -5.18
CA ILE A 183 -5.48 2.53 -5.62
C ILE A 183 -6.46 2.22 -6.76
N VAL A 184 -5.94 1.70 -7.86
CA VAL A 184 -6.74 1.30 -9.04
C VAL A 184 -6.45 -0.15 -9.36
N ILE A 185 -7.46 -1.02 -9.37
CA ILE A 185 -7.33 -2.45 -9.68
C ILE A 185 -8.04 -2.73 -11.01
N ASP A 186 -7.29 -3.14 -12.03
CA ASP A 186 -7.78 -3.40 -13.40
C ASP A 186 -8.68 -2.30 -13.96
N GLY A 187 -8.37 -1.02 -13.65
CA GLY A 187 -9.12 0.14 -14.12
C GLY A 187 -10.29 0.56 -13.22
N VAL A 188 -10.47 -0.06 -12.05
CA VAL A 188 -11.46 0.35 -11.04
C VAL A 188 -10.75 1.03 -9.87
N PRO A 189 -11.01 2.33 -9.63
CA PRO A 189 -10.57 3.00 -8.42
C PRO A 189 -11.28 2.40 -7.20
N VAL A 190 -10.52 1.86 -6.24
CA VAL A 190 -11.06 1.22 -5.05
C VAL A 190 -11.11 2.18 -3.87
N ASP A 191 -11.95 1.85 -2.89
CA ASP A 191 -12.01 2.56 -1.61
C ASP A 191 -10.72 2.28 -0.81
N ASP A 192 -10.03 3.34 -0.40
CA ASP A 192 -8.77 3.32 0.35
C ASP A 192 -8.99 3.29 1.87
N GLY A 193 -10.20 3.58 2.33
CA GLY A 193 -10.55 3.63 3.76
C GLY A 193 -10.87 2.28 4.40
N GLY A 194 -10.76 1.16 3.64
CA GLY A 194 -11.15 -0.16 4.15
C GLY A 194 -12.64 -0.28 4.47
N ILE A 195 -13.01 -1.32 5.18
CA ILE A 195 -14.35 -1.54 5.74
C ILE A 195 -14.18 -2.08 7.16
N ASN A 196 -15.14 -1.85 8.05
CA ASN A 196 -15.11 -2.45 9.39
C ASN A 196 -14.82 -3.96 9.27
N GLY A 197 -13.93 -4.47 10.09
CA GLY A 197 -13.53 -5.87 10.01
C GLY A 197 -12.48 -6.23 8.93
N MET A 198 -12.10 -5.32 8.02
CA MET A 198 -11.01 -5.53 7.05
C MET A 198 -10.33 -4.20 6.69
N SER A 199 -9.23 -3.90 7.35
CA SER A 199 -8.51 -2.63 7.19
C SER A 199 -7.70 -2.53 5.90
N ASN A 200 -7.31 -3.65 5.29
CA ASN A 200 -6.43 -3.67 4.10
C ASN A 200 -7.25 -3.77 2.80
N PRO A 201 -7.42 -2.67 2.03
CA PRO A 201 -8.16 -2.72 0.77
C PRO A 201 -7.47 -3.57 -0.30
N LEU A 202 -6.13 -3.74 -0.23
CA LEU A 202 -5.35 -4.56 -1.15
C LEU A 202 -5.50 -6.06 -0.90
N ALA A 203 -6.07 -6.47 0.23
CA ALA A 203 -6.36 -7.87 0.53
C ALA A 203 -7.34 -8.52 -0.49
N THR A 204 -8.01 -7.68 -1.31
CA THR A 204 -8.93 -8.14 -2.37
C THR A 204 -8.22 -8.87 -3.51
N VAL A 205 -6.93 -8.64 -3.71
CA VAL A 205 -6.15 -9.27 -4.76
C VAL A 205 -5.10 -10.18 -4.14
N HIS A 206 -5.18 -11.46 -4.46
CA HIS A 206 -4.16 -12.41 -4.04
C HIS A 206 -2.82 -12.08 -4.73
N PRO A 207 -1.66 -12.05 -4.03
CA PRO A 207 -0.35 -11.70 -4.60
C PRO A 207 0.00 -12.46 -5.88
N ASN A 208 -0.34 -13.75 -5.96
CA ASN A 208 -0.09 -14.60 -7.13
C ASN A 208 -0.91 -14.22 -8.38
N ASP A 209 -1.97 -13.43 -8.22
CA ASP A 209 -2.79 -12.95 -9.35
C ASP A 209 -2.31 -11.60 -9.89
N ILE A 210 -1.37 -10.95 -9.24
CA ILE A 210 -0.83 -9.66 -9.68
C ILE A 210 0.19 -9.88 -10.81
N GLU A 211 0.06 -9.11 -11.88
CA GLU A 211 1.01 -9.06 -12.99
C GLU A 211 1.97 -7.88 -12.84
N THR A 212 1.44 -6.68 -12.58
CA THR A 212 2.25 -5.46 -12.43
C THR A 212 1.67 -4.51 -11.40
N PHE A 213 2.57 -3.79 -10.72
CA PHE A 213 2.28 -2.53 -10.06
C PHE A 213 2.83 -1.38 -10.90
N THR A 214 2.02 -0.37 -11.13
CA THR A 214 2.47 0.89 -11.73
C THR A 214 2.19 2.02 -10.75
N ILE A 215 3.24 2.74 -10.37
CA ILE A 215 3.16 3.84 -9.40
C ILE A 215 3.40 5.15 -10.15
N LEU A 216 2.38 5.99 -10.18
CA LEU A 216 2.42 7.33 -10.75
C LEU A 216 2.73 8.31 -9.62
N LYS A 217 3.86 9.04 -9.72
CA LYS A 217 4.39 9.84 -8.60
C LYS A 217 4.29 11.36 -8.79
N ASP A 218 4.22 11.82 -10.01
CA ASP A 218 4.15 13.25 -10.31
C ASP A 218 2.79 13.67 -10.89
N ALA A 219 2.50 14.96 -10.86
CA ALA A 219 1.23 15.49 -11.33
C ALA A 219 1.02 15.23 -12.83
N SER A 220 2.08 15.18 -13.66
CA SER A 220 1.95 14.94 -15.09
C SER A 220 1.47 13.53 -15.41
N ALA A 221 1.87 12.55 -14.59
CA ALA A 221 1.41 11.17 -14.69
C ALA A 221 0.03 10.97 -14.03
N THR A 222 -0.26 11.70 -12.95
CA THR A 222 -1.46 11.49 -12.12
C THR A 222 -2.64 12.39 -12.48
N ALA A 223 -2.45 13.53 -13.20
CA ALA A 223 -3.50 14.48 -13.52
C ALA A 223 -4.71 13.87 -14.25
N ILE A 224 -4.51 12.78 -14.98
CA ILE A 224 -5.62 12.07 -15.64
C ILE A 224 -6.62 11.47 -14.63
N TYR A 225 -6.21 11.23 -13.37
CA TYR A 225 -7.06 10.83 -12.26
C TYR A 225 -7.57 12.01 -11.41
N GLY A 226 -7.10 13.24 -11.70
CA GLY A 226 -7.59 14.51 -11.17
C GLY A 226 -7.53 14.64 -9.67
N SER A 227 -8.68 14.95 -9.08
CA SER A 227 -8.86 15.28 -7.68
C SER A 227 -8.65 14.13 -6.67
N ARG A 228 -8.35 12.94 -7.10
CA ARG A 228 -8.04 11.79 -6.23
C ARG A 228 -6.55 11.42 -6.24
N ALA A 229 -5.73 12.19 -6.95
CA ALA A 229 -4.38 11.77 -7.30
C ALA A 229 -3.27 12.67 -6.71
N SER A 230 -3.61 13.61 -5.80
CA SER A 230 -2.62 14.46 -5.12
C SER A 230 -1.54 13.67 -4.40
N ASN A 231 -1.89 12.51 -3.84
CA ASN A 231 -0.96 11.63 -3.11
C ASN A 231 -0.39 10.49 -3.97
N GLY A 232 -0.42 10.64 -5.32
CA GLY A 232 0.02 9.59 -6.24
C GLY A 232 -1.06 8.55 -6.54
N VAL A 233 -0.76 7.66 -7.49
CA VAL A 233 -1.67 6.58 -7.91
C VAL A 233 -0.90 5.26 -7.97
N ILE A 234 -1.47 4.20 -7.42
CA ILE A 234 -0.98 2.83 -7.51
C ILE A 234 -1.94 2.03 -8.36
N ILE A 235 -1.51 1.65 -9.55
CA ILE A 235 -2.30 0.84 -10.47
C ILE A 235 -1.84 -0.61 -10.34
N ILE A 236 -2.77 -1.51 -10.08
CA ILE A 236 -2.55 -2.94 -9.97
C ILE A 236 -3.22 -3.61 -11.16
N ASN A 237 -2.42 -4.26 -12.00
CA ASN A 237 -2.96 -5.07 -13.07
C ASN A 237 -2.84 -6.53 -12.69
N THR A 238 -3.93 -7.27 -12.85
CA THR A 238 -3.94 -8.71 -12.58
C THR A 238 -3.64 -9.51 -13.84
N LYS A 239 -3.10 -10.72 -13.64
CA LYS A 239 -2.77 -11.66 -14.70
C LYS A 239 -4.01 -12.00 -15.51
N LYS A 240 -3.88 -11.95 -16.84
CA LYS A 240 -4.95 -12.25 -17.81
C LYS A 240 -4.73 -13.61 -18.43
N GLY A 241 -5.77 -14.15 -19.07
CA GLY A 241 -5.65 -15.31 -19.93
C GLY A 241 -4.71 -15.04 -21.10
N LYS A 242 -3.87 -16.01 -21.46
CA LYS A 242 -3.01 -15.97 -22.63
C LYS A 242 -3.55 -16.92 -23.69
N SER A 243 -3.37 -16.58 -24.97
CA SER A 243 -3.64 -17.50 -26.07
C SER A 243 -2.71 -18.73 -25.94
N GLY A 244 -3.27 -19.93 -26.06
CA GLY A 244 -2.48 -21.15 -25.92
C GLY A 244 -3.26 -22.29 -25.26
N ARG A 245 -2.51 -23.33 -24.86
CA ARG A 245 -3.07 -24.48 -24.12
C ARG A 245 -3.52 -24.06 -22.73
N VAL A 246 -4.41 -24.87 -22.18
CA VAL A 246 -4.82 -24.73 -20.78
C VAL A 246 -3.61 -24.99 -19.88
N GLN A 247 -3.35 -24.08 -18.97
CA GLN A 247 -2.32 -24.16 -17.93
C GLN A 247 -2.99 -24.17 -16.58
N VAL A 248 -2.56 -25.07 -15.71
CA VAL A 248 -3.02 -25.16 -14.33
C VAL A 248 -1.82 -24.88 -13.42
N GLY A 249 -1.96 -23.90 -12.55
CA GLY A 249 -0.96 -23.55 -11.56
C GLY A 249 -1.49 -23.81 -10.14
N TYR A 250 -0.62 -24.31 -9.29
CA TYR A 250 -0.84 -24.39 -7.84
C TYR A 250 0.32 -23.71 -7.12
N SER A 251 0.02 -22.91 -6.12
CA SER A 251 0.98 -22.35 -5.18
C SER A 251 0.48 -22.59 -3.76
N GLY A 252 1.31 -23.17 -2.92
CA GLY A 252 1.00 -23.42 -1.51
C GLY A 252 2.15 -23.01 -0.62
N THR A 253 1.83 -22.38 0.53
CA THR A 253 2.81 -22.04 1.57
C THR A 253 2.35 -22.49 2.93
N PHE A 254 3.31 -22.94 3.74
CA PHE A 254 3.14 -23.30 5.14
C PHE A 254 4.10 -22.45 5.95
N SER A 255 3.63 -21.79 6.98
CA SER A 255 4.44 -20.87 7.78
C SER A 255 4.31 -21.09 9.28
N ILE A 256 5.43 -20.86 9.98
CA ILE A 256 5.52 -20.83 11.44
C ILE A 256 5.87 -19.40 11.82
N ASN A 257 5.00 -18.79 12.64
CA ASN A 257 5.14 -17.41 13.08
C ASN A 257 5.62 -17.41 14.53
N THR A 258 6.68 -16.66 14.81
CA THR A 258 7.29 -16.58 16.15
C THR A 258 7.43 -15.11 16.58
N ARG A 259 7.32 -14.86 17.88
CA ARG A 259 7.57 -13.54 18.44
C ARG A 259 9.07 -13.22 18.42
N PRO A 260 9.53 -12.08 17.87
CA PRO A 260 10.95 -11.76 17.82
C PRO A 260 11.51 -11.22 19.16
N ASN A 261 10.74 -10.34 19.85
CA ASN A 261 11.20 -9.61 21.01
C ASN A 261 10.12 -9.52 22.10
N LYS A 262 10.52 -9.18 23.32
CA LYS A 262 9.70 -8.79 24.48
C LYS A 262 10.03 -7.37 24.92
N VAL A 263 9.09 -6.72 25.59
CA VAL A 263 9.39 -5.51 26.37
C VAL A 263 10.16 -5.93 27.61
N ASP A 264 11.23 -5.22 27.92
CA ASP A 264 12.11 -5.53 29.05
C ASP A 264 11.51 -4.99 30.38
N VAL A 265 10.55 -5.76 30.92
CA VAL A 265 9.91 -5.51 32.22
C VAL A 265 10.56 -6.36 33.31
N MET A 266 10.44 -5.92 34.55
CA MET A 266 11.00 -6.67 35.70
C MET A 266 10.34 -8.05 35.83
N SER A 267 11.14 -9.07 36.02
CA SER A 267 10.67 -10.39 36.42
C SER A 267 10.08 -10.33 37.84
N ALA A 268 9.37 -11.33 38.29
CA ALA A 268 8.76 -11.35 39.63
C ALA A 268 9.80 -11.18 40.73
N ASN A 269 11.00 -11.74 40.59
CA ASN A 269 12.07 -11.60 41.59
C ASN A 269 12.68 -10.19 41.59
N GLU A 270 13.00 -9.63 40.42
CA GLU A 270 13.48 -8.26 40.29
C GLU A 270 12.44 -7.25 40.80
N PHE A 271 11.15 -7.50 40.54
CA PHE A 271 10.07 -6.63 41.01
C PHE A 271 9.93 -6.69 42.54
N ARG A 272 10.05 -7.88 43.19
CA ARG A 272 10.09 -8.00 44.63
C ARG A 272 11.28 -7.22 45.23
N GLU A 273 12.48 -7.36 44.69
CA GLU A 273 13.66 -6.64 45.07
C GLU A 273 13.47 -5.12 44.92
N PHE A 274 12.92 -4.70 43.78
CA PHE A 274 12.62 -3.29 43.51
C PHE A 274 11.68 -2.69 44.54
N VAL A 275 10.52 -3.33 44.78
CA VAL A 275 9.53 -2.86 45.77
C VAL A 275 10.13 -2.83 47.17
N THR A 276 10.88 -3.85 47.55
CA THR A 276 11.53 -3.92 48.85
C THR A 276 12.54 -2.80 49.01
N SER A 277 13.38 -2.52 47.99
CA SER A 277 14.41 -1.49 48.02
C SER A 277 13.83 -0.06 48.08
N LYS A 278 12.69 0.16 47.37
CA LYS A 278 12.07 1.49 47.25
C LYS A 278 11.17 1.83 48.45
N PHE A 279 10.46 0.85 49.00
CA PHE A 279 9.40 1.09 49.99
C PHE A 279 9.66 0.42 51.35
N GLY A 280 10.53 -0.57 51.44
CA GLY A 280 10.84 -1.34 52.63
C GLY A 280 9.80 -2.44 52.95
N GLU A 281 10.21 -3.43 53.77
CA GLU A 281 9.40 -4.61 54.08
C GLU A 281 8.14 -4.34 54.91
N SER A 282 8.08 -3.23 55.62
CA SER A 282 6.92 -2.86 56.47
C SER A 282 5.82 -2.15 55.67
N SER A 283 6.10 -1.78 54.40
CA SER A 283 5.20 -0.99 53.57
C SER A 283 3.94 -1.75 53.09
N ALA A 284 2.91 -1.00 52.71
CA ALA A 284 1.73 -1.57 52.10
C ALA A 284 2.06 -2.20 50.71
N GLN A 285 3.02 -1.61 50.00
CA GLN A 285 3.52 -2.09 48.73
C GLN A 285 4.17 -3.47 48.86
N PHE A 286 5.02 -3.67 49.85
CA PHE A 286 5.64 -4.96 50.11
C PHE A 286 4.59 -6.04 50.50
N LYS A 287 3.59 -5.67 51.31
CA LYS A 287 2.49 -6.58 51.68
C LYS A 287 1.55 -6.96 50.54
N ALA A 288 1.52 -6.19 49.46
CA ALA A 288 0.70 -6.45 48.29
C ALA A 288 1.39 -7.41 47.29
N LEU A 289 2.68 -7.73 47.47
CA LEU A 289 3.41 -8.68 46.66
C LEU A 289 2.84 -10.10 46.80
N GLY A 290 2.62 -10.75 45.67
CA GLY A 290 2.21 -12.16 45.61
C GLY A 290 3.37 -13.13 45.65
N GLN A 291 3.05 -14.44 45.61
CA GLN A 291 4.04 -15.53 45.64
C GLN A 291 4.28 -16.16 44.26
N ALA A 292 3.48 -15.81 43.22
CA ALA A 292 3.62 -16.34 41.86
C ALA A 292 4.86 -15.75 41.16
N ASN A 293 5.26 -16.42 40.06
CA ASN A 293 6.29 -15.93 39.13
C ASN A 293 5.72 -16.04 37.70
N THR A 294 4.95 -15.01 37.30
CA THR A 294 4.21 -15.02 36.03
C THR A 294 4.90 -14.13 35.01
N ASP A 295 5.33 -14.68 33.89
CA ASP A 295 5.73 -13.90 32.72
C ASP A 295 4.48 -13.64 31.86
N TRP A 296 3.81 -12.52 32.11
CA TRP A 296 2.56 -12.18 31.44
C TRP A 296 2.68 -12.07 29.93
N GLN A 297 3.86 -11.69 29.41
CA GLN A 297 4.08 -11.64 27.96
C GLN A 297 4.14 -13.04 27.33
N ASP A 298 4.72 -14.04 28.03
CA ASP A 298 4.71 -15.42 27.53
C ASP A 298 3.32 -16.05 27.60
N GLU A 299 2.48 -15.60 28.55
CA GLU A 299 1.11 -16.10 28.70
C GLU A 299 0.14 -15.60 27.60
N ILE A 300 0.39 -14.46 27.00
CA ILE A 300 -0.49 -13.92 25.94
C ILE A 300 -0.03 -14.25 24.53
N PHE A 301 1.25 -14.54 24.32
CA PHE A 301 1.79 -14.88 23.01
C PHE A 301 1.93 -16.38 22.78
N LYS A 302 1.91 -16.79 21.52
CA LYS A 302 2.12 -18.20 21.10
C LYS A 302 2.91 -18.26 19.78
N THR A 303 3.59 -19.35 19.54
CA THR A 303 4.02 -19.72 18.18
C THR A 303 2.80 -20.21 17.42
N SER A 304 2.58 -19.69 16.21
CA SER A 304 1.40 -20.02 15.41
C SER A 304 1.78 -20.62 14.05
N PHE A 305 0.84 -21.36 13.46
CA PHE A 305 0.97 -21.97 12.15
C PHE A 305 -0.06 -21.39 11.21
N SER A 306 0.38 -21.03 9.98
CA SER A 306 -0.48 -20.43 8.96
C SER A 306 -0.28 -21.11 7.61
N THR A 307 -1.29 -21.03 6.74
CA THR A 307 -1.25 -21.62 5.39
C THR A 307 -1.86 -20.69 4.37
N ASP A 308 -1.33 -20.73 3.14
CA ASP A 308 -1.86 -20.02 1.98
C ASP A 308 -1.82 -20.93 0.76
N HIS A 309 -2.91 -21.03 0.03
CA HIS A 309 -3.07 -21.90 -1.14
C HIS A 309 -3.74 -21.14 -2.28
N ASN A 310 -3.18 -21.20 -3.49
CA ASN A 310 -3.76 -20.64 -4.71
C ASN A 310 -3.77 -21.68 -5.81
N VAL A 311 -4.92 -21.83 -6.45
CA VAL A 311 -5.09 -22.63 -7.68
C VAL A 311 -5.54 -21.69 -8.78
N ASN A 312 -4.89 -21.78 -9.93
CA ASN A 312 -5.31 -21.00 -11.09
C ASN A 312 -5.34 -21.84 -12.37
N VAL A 313 -6.26 -21.50 -13.24
CA VAL A 313 -6.43 -22.09 -14.56
C VAL A 313 -6.48 -20.96 -15.57
N SER A 314 -5.63 -21.02 -16.59
CA SER A 314 -5.62 -20.06 -17.69
C SER A 314 -5.50 -20.76 -19.04
N GLY A 315 -6.09 -20.15 -20.07
CA GLY A 315 -6.09 -20.68 -21.41
C GLY A 315 -6.87 -19.80 -22.37
N ALA A 316 -7.14 -20.31 -23.57
CA ALA A 316 -8.01 -19.64 -24.52
C ALA A 316 -9.00 -20.62 -25.15
N ILE A 317 -10.26 -20.24 -25.17
CA ILE A 317 -11.25 -20.70 -26.13
C ILE A 317 -11.11 -19.80 -27.37
N PRO A 318 -11.45 -20.24 -28.60
CA PRO A 318 -11.35 -19.37 -29.78
C PRO A 318 -11.92 -17.97 -29.51
N HIS A 319 -11.11 -16.93 -29.75
CA HIS A 319 -11.42 -15.52 -29.51
C HIS A 319 -11.64 -15.09 -28.05
N MET A 320 -11.50 -15.97 -27.07
CA MET A 320 -11.74 -15.66 -25.65
C MET A 320 -10.66 -16.23 -24.74
N PRO A 321 -9.52 -15.56 -24.56
CA PRO A 321 -8.59 -15.86 -23.47
C PRO A 321 -9.28 -15.71 -22.11
N TYR A 322 -8.99 -16.62 -21.19
CA TYR A 322 -9.58 -16.64 -19.85
C TYR A 322 -8.57 -17.01 -18.76
N ARG A 323 -8.79 -16.51 -17.57
CA ARG A 323 -8.10 -16.92 -16.34
C ARG A 323 -9.13 -16.99 -15.21
N VAL A 324 -9.04 -18.05 -14.42
CA VAL A 324 -9.79 -18.24 -13.19
C VAL A 324 -8.80 -18.59 -12.10
N SER A 325 -8.89 -17.95 -10.93
CA SER A 325 -8.12 -18.33 -9.76
C SER A 325 -8.99 -18.40 -8.52
N VAL A 326 -8.60 -19.29 -7.59
CA VAL A 326 -9.21 -19.43 -6.27
C VAL A 326 -8.07 -19.56 -5.26
N SER A 327 -8.15 -18.79 -4.17
CA SER A 327 -7.15 -18.80 -3.11
C SER A 327 -7.81 -18.95 -1.75
N TYR A 328 -7.16 -19.70 -0.87
CA TYR A 328 -7.54 -19.83 0.53
C TYR A 328 -6.33 -19.51 1.40
N THR A 329 -6.50 -18.59 2.34
CA THR A 329 -5.50 -18.15 3.31
C THR A 329 -6.07 -18.37 4.71
N ASN A 330 -5.31 -19.03 5.59
CA ASN A 330 -5.58 -19.09 7.02
C ASN A 330 -4.34 -18.57 7.75
N GLU A 331 -4.45 -17.39 8.34
CA GLU A 331 -3.36 -16.70 9.03
C GLU A 331 -3.66 -16.61 10.52
N ASN A 332 -2.85 -17.30 11.32
CA ASN A 332 -2.92 -17.27 12.77
C ASN A 332 -1.89 -16.30 13.35
N GLY A 333 -2.34 -15.37 14.18
CA GLY A 333 -1.46 -14.40 14.84
C GLY A 333 -0.64 -15.03 15.98
N ILE A 334 0.43 -14.33 16.35
CA ILE A 334 1.26 -14.69 17.51
C ILE A 334 0.64 -14.27 18.84
N LEU A 335 -0.29 -13.29 18.87
CA LEU A 335 -1.13 -13.02 20.02
C LEU A 335 -2.24 -14.07 20.06
N LYS A 336 -2.51 -14.66 21.23
CA LYS A 336 -3.56 -15.68 21.39
C LYS A 336 -4.90 -15.12 20.85
N THR A 337 -5.76 -15.99 20.34
CA THR A 337 -7.08 -15.71 19.75
C THR A 337 -7.11 -15.00 18.39
N SER A 338 -6.02 -14.38 17.96
CA SER A 338 -5.96 -13.69 16.68
C SER A 338 -5.94 -14.65 15.50
N ASN A 339 -6.90 -14.51 14.55
CA ASN A 339 -7.00 -15.35 13.35
C ASN A 339 -7.67 -14.58 12.21
N MET A 340 -7.28 -14.89 10.98
CA MET A 340 -7.94 -14.46 9.75
C MET A 340 -8.05 -15.63 8.79
N GLU A 341 -9.26 -15.87 8.27
CA GLU A 341 -9.48 -16.79 7.14
C GLU A 341 -10.03 -16.02 5.95
N ARG A 342 -9.47 -16.28 4.78
CA ARG A 342 -9.85 -15.59 3.56
C ARG A 342 -9.96 -16.55 2.38
N LEU A 343 -11.11 -16.54 1.72
CA LEU A 343 -11.35 -17.16 0.43
C LEU A 343 -11.44 -16.08 -0.63
N THR A 344 -10.59 -16.14 -1.67
CA THR A 344 -10.59 -15.18 -2.78
C THR A 344 -10.85 -15.90 -4.09
N GLY A 345 -11.72 -15.35 -4.92
CA GLY A 345 -11.95 -15.81 -6.29
C GLY A 345 -11.74 -14.69 -7.29
N ALA A 346 -11.12 -14.98 -8.43
CA ALA A 346 -10.96 -14.02 -9.53
C ALA A 346 -11.21 -14.68 -10.87
N ILE A 347 -11.95 -13.96 -11.74
CA ILE A 347 -12.26 -14.37 -13.10
C ILE A 347 -11.89 -13.21 -14.04
N SER A 348 -11.12 -13.50 -15.07
CA SER A 348 -10.80 -12.57 -16.15
C SER A 348 -11.11 -13.23 -17.49
N LEU A 349 -12.01 -12.62 -18.26
CA LEU A 349 -12.40 -13.03 -19.61
C LEU A 349 -12.06 -11.89 -20.58
N ASN A 350 -11.38 -12.22 -21.69
CA ASN A 350 -10.90 -11.22 -22.64
C ASN A 350 -11.34 -11.53 -24.07
N PRO A 351 -12.66 -11.59 -24.36
CA PRO A 351 -13.14 -11.87 -25.71
C PRO A 351 -12.76 -10.76 -26.70
N ASN A 352 -12.43 -11.17 -27.93
CA ASN A 352 -12.12 -10.26 -29.01
C ASN A 352 -12.86 -10.67 -30.29
N PHE A 353 -13.32 -9.68 -31.06
CA PHE A 353 -14.11 -9.86 -32.23
C PHE A 353 -13.65 -8.94 -33.36
N PHE A 354 -14.05 -9.23 -34.61
CA PHE A 354 -13.76 -8.41 -35.79
C PHE A 354 -12.24 -8.15 -35.94
N ASP A 355 -11.43 -9.20 -35.97
CA ASP A 355 -9.98 -9.14 -36.05
C ASP A 355 -9.37 -8.20 -34.98
N LYS A 356 -9.83 -8.37 -33.75
CA LYS A 356 -9.41 -7.57 -32.56
C LYS A 356 -9.79 -6.09 -32.65
N LYS A 357 -10.74 -5.68 -33.51
CA LYS A 357 -11.26 -4.31 -33.47
C LYS A 357 -12.20 -4.06 -32.30
N LEU A 358 -12.91 -5.10 -31.84
CA LEU A 358 -13.68 -5.07 -30.61
C LEU A 358 -12.99 -5.95 -29.56
N ASN A 359 -12.49 -5.34 -28.50
CA ASN A 359 -11.93 -6.05 -27.36
C ASN A 359 -12.81 -5.78 -26.14
N ILE A 360 -13.19 -6.83 -25.44
CA ILE A 360 -13.97 -6.74 -24.21
C ILE A 360 -13.10 -7.34 -23.10
N GLN A 361 -13.03 -6.69 -21.96
CA GLN A 361 -12.38 -7.21 -20.74
C GLN A 361 -13.42 -7.26 -19.65
N LEU A 362 -13.67 -8.45 -19.14
CA LEU A 362 -14.57 -8.68 -18.01
C LEU A 362 -13.72 -9.20 -16.85
N ASN A 363 -13.63 -8.43 -15.78
CA ASN A 363 -12.91 -8.84 -14.58
C ASN A 363 -13.88 -8.81 -13.40
N VAL A 364 -13.91 -9.89 -12.64
CA VAL A 364 -14.67 -9.99 -11.38
C VAL A 364 -13.78 -10.63 -10.34
N LYS A 365 -13.68 -10.01 -9.18
CA LYS A 365 -12.99 -10.52 -8.00
C LYS A 365 -13.96 -10.52 -6.84
N GLY A 366 -13.88 -11.56 -6.01
CA GLY A 366 -14.70 -11.68 -4.83
C GLY A 366 -13.88 -12.19 -3.65
N ILE A 367 -14.20 -11.71 -2.45
CA ILE A 367 -13.62 -12.15 -1.20
C ILE A 367 -14.73 -12.52 -0.24
N TYR A 368 -14.51 -13.60 0.47
CA TYR A 368 -15.12 -13.91 1.75
C TYR A 368 -14.00 -13.95 2.80
N ASN A 369 -14.09 -13.11 3.83
CA ASN A 369 -13.07 -12.98 4.86
C ASN A 369 -13.73 -13.01 6.24
N THR A 370 -13.22 -13.86 7.11
CA THR A 370 -13.59 -13.90 8.52
C THR A 370 -12.38 -13.54 9.36
N ASN A 371 -12.58 -12.72 10.38
CA ASN A 371 -11.52 -12.37 11.32
C ASN A 371 -12.01 -12.62 12.74
N ARG A 372 -11.10 -13.06 13.58
CA ARG A 372 -11.17 -12.96 15.03
C ARG A 372 -10.06 -12.04 15.49
N PHE A 373 -10.44 -10.87 16.00
CA PHE A 373 -9.49 -9.87 16.48
C PHE A 373 -9.13 -10.17 17.94
N ALA A 374 -7.83 -10.32 18.21
CA ALA A 374 -7.37 -10.31 19.59
C ALA A 374 -7.36 -8.86 20.11
N ASP A 375 -7.77 -8.66 21.36
CA ASP A 375 -7.65 -7.35 21.99
C ASP A 375 -6.17 -7.01 22.25
N THR A 376 -5.63 -6.08 21.48
CA THR A 376 -4.23 -5.64 21.59
C THR A 376 -3.93 -4.93 22.90
N GLY A 377 -4.95 -4.48 23.65
CA GLY A 377 -4.80 -3.95 25.01
C GLY A 377 -4.14 -4.95 25.96
N ALA A 378 -4.30 -6.26 25.70
CA ALA A 378 -3.61 -7.30 26.47
C ALA A 378 -2.07 -7.16 26.44
N ILE A 379 -1.48 -6.65 25.33
CA ILE A 379 -0.03 -6.43 25.20
C ILE A 379 0.40 -5.37 26.22
N GLY A 380 -0.32 -4.24 26.27
CA GLY A 380 -0.07 -3.19 27.22
C GLY A 380 -0.28 -3.64 28.68
N MET A 381 -1.33 -4.41 28.93
CA MET A 381 -1.59 -4.95 30.26
C MET A 381 -0.51 -5.93 30.71
N ALA A 382 -0.04 -6.82 29.83
CA ALA A 382 1.03 -7.77 30.16
C ALA A 382 2.37 -7.11 30.55
N THR A 383 2.62 -5.88 30.10
CA THR A 383 3.83 -5.14 30.48
C THR A 383 3.72 -4.40 31.80
N GLN A 384 2.52 -4.22 32.33
CA GLN A 384 2.30 -3.49 33.59
C GLN A 384 1.62 -4.32 34.70
N TYR A 385 1.11 -5.51 34.37
CA TYR A 385 0.50 -6.37 35.39
C TYR A 385 1.57 -6.89 36.35
N ASP A 386 1.23 -6.99 37.66
CA ASP A 386 2.14 -7.45 38.69
C ASP A 386 2.61 -8.90 38.41
N PRO A 387 3.92 -9.14 38.20
CA PRO A 387 4.44 -10.46 37.88
C PRO A 387 4.45 -11.42 39.09
N THR A 388 4.13 -10.91 40.29
CA THR A 388 4.05 -11.74 41.48
C THR A 388 2.66 -12.32 41.71
N GLN A 389 1.69 -12.00 40.85
CA GLN A 389 0.32 -12.51 40.93
C GLN A 389 0.11 -13.73 40.00
N PRO A 390 -0.78 -14.67 40.36
CA PRO A 390 -1.12 -15.83 39.55
C PRO A 390 -2.09 -15.44 38.42
N ILE A 391 -2.25 -16.32 37.42
CA ILE A 391 -3.21 -16.11 36.31
C ILE A 391 -4.65 -16.35 36.82
N TYR A 392 -4.85 -17.35 37.64
CA TYR A 392 -6.14 -17.78 38.14
C TYR A 392 -6.26 -17.57 39.64
N MET A 393 -7.49 -17.41 40.12
CA MET A 393 -7.84 -17.24 41.54
C MET A 393 -9.04 -18.09 41.90
N ASP A 394 -8.78 -19.23 42.53
CA ASP A 394 -9.82 -20.17 42.94
C ASP A 394 -10.72 -19.59 44.03
N GLY A 395 -12.02 -19.89 43.94
CA GLY A 395 -13.03 -19.52 44.94
C GLY A 395 -13.43 -18.04 44.91
N ASN A 396 -12.94 -17.24 43.97
CA ASN A 396 -13.42 -15.86 43.79
C ASN A 396 -14.75 -15.86 43.01
N PRO A 397 -15.83 -15.27 43.54
CA PRO A 397 -17.10 -15.18 42.82
C PRO A 397 -17.06 -14.20 41.64
N TYR A 398 -15.99 -13.41 41.54
CA TYR A 398 -15.76 -12.42 40.49
C TYR A 398 -14.66 -12.89 39.54
N GLY A 399 -14.70 -12.42 38.29
CA GLY A 399 -13.59 -12.58 37.34
C GLY A 399 -13.52 -13.93 36.64
N ASN A 400 -14.59 -14.76 36.66
CA ASN A 400 -14.67 -16.05 35.96
C ASN A 400 -13.48 -16.98 36.23
N GLY A 401 -12.93 -16.98 37.48
CA GLY A 401 -11.77 -17.77 37.88
C GLY A 401 -10.41 -17.15 37.56
N TYR A 402 -10.34 -16.03 36.85
CA TYR A 402 -9.11 -15.29 36.67
C TYR A 402 -8.77 -14.43 37.89
N PHE A 403 -7.47 -14.26 38.13
CA PHE A 403 -7.01 -13.35 39.16
C PHE A 403 -7.42 -11.91 38.84
N MET A 404 -7.94 -11.22 39.87
CA MET A 404 -8.22 -9.79 39.80
C MET A 404 -7.98 -9.12 41.16
N TYR A 405 -7.70 -7.82 41.16
CA TYR A 405 -7.45 -7.07 42.39
C TYR A 405 -8.75 -6.83 43.16
N MET A 406 -8.69 -7.11 44.46
CA MET A 406 -9.86 -7.02 45.33
C MET A 406 -9.64 -5.94 46.39
N LYS A 407 -10.68 -5.17 46.72
CA LYS A 407 -10.66 -4.24 47.89
C LYS A 407 -10.57 -5.05 49.17
N SER A 408 -9.78 -4.55 50.14
CA SER A 408 -9.67 -5.18 51.45
C SER A 408 -10.98 -5.05 52.24
N GLY A 409 -11.37 -6.09 52.97
CA GLY A 409 -12.57 -6.07 53.84
C GLY A 409 -13.19 -7.45 54.10
N ASN A 410 -14.25 -7.50 54.92
CA ASN A 410 -14.94 -8.75 55.24
C ASN A 410 -15.74 -9.34 54.05
N ASN A 411 -16.13 -8.48 53.07
CA ASN A 411 -16.73 -8.85 51.81
C ASN A 411 -15.91 -8.16 50.71
N PRO A 412 -14.81 -8.75 50.26
CA PRO A 412 -13.96 -8.11 49.26
C PRO A 412 -14.74 -7.95 47.93
N THR A 413 -14.65 -6.78 47.36
CA THR A 413 -15.24 -6.45 46.05
C THR A 413 -14.12 -6.07 45.06
N PRO A 414 -14.36 -6.18 43.75
CA PRO A 414 -13.37 -5.78 42.73
C PRO A 414 -12.92 -4.32 42.89
N VAL A 415 -11.67 -4.07 42.55
CA VAL A 415 -11.10 -2.72 42.46
C VAL A 415 -11.59 -2.06 41.17
N ASP A 416 -12.33 -0.97 41.25
CA ASP A 416 -13.00 -0.31 40.12
C ASP A 416 -12.07 0.23 39.03
N ILE A 417 -10.82 0.50 39.37
CA ILE A 417 -9.78 1.01 38.47
C ILE A 417 -8.55 0.08 38.40
N GLY A 418 -8.74 -1.19 38.78
CA GLY A 418 -7.69 -2.20 38.69
C GLY A 418 -7.28 -2.49 37.25
N LEU A 419 -6.14 -3.16 37.12
CA LEU A 419 -5.72 -3.68 35.81
C LEU A 419 -6.53 -4.94 35.51
N ALA A 420 -6.99 -5.07 34.26
CA ALA A 420 -7.61 -6.31 33.81
C ALA A 420 -6.53 -7.37 33.55
N ASN A 421 -6.81 -8.60 33.95
CA ASN A 421 -5.91 -9.73 33.71
C ASN A 421 -5.64 -9.92 32.21
N PRO A 422 -4.37 -9.88 31.74
CA PRO A 422 -4.03 -9.90 30.32
C PRO A 422 -4.54 -11.15 29.58
N VAL A 423 -4.54 -12.31 30.24
CA VAL A 423 -5.05 -13.57 29.66
C VAL A 423 -6.57 -13.51 29.53
N SER A 424 -7.25 -13.04 30.59
CA SER A 424 -8.71 -12.88 30.56
C SER A 424 -9.19 -11.92 29.46
N ILE A 425 -8.45 -10.83 29.19
CA ILE A 425 -8.80 -9.91 28.09
C ILE A 425 -8.92 -10.66 26.77
N LEU A 426 -8.00 -11.59 26.49
CA LEU A 426 -8.00 -12.37 25.25
C LEU A 426 -9.06 -13.46 25.23
N ASP A 427 -9.27 -14.11 26.37
CA ASP A 427 -10.16 -15.29 26.42
C ASP A 427 -11.63 -14.87 26.55
N SER A 428 -11.93 -13.77 27.29
CA SER A 428 -13.30 -13.34 27.56
C SER A 428 -13.88 -12.32 26.56
N LYS A 429 -13.06 -11.80 25.65
CA LYS A 429 -13.52 -10.92 24.58
C LYS A 429 -13.47 -11.65 23.24
N HIS A 430 -14.64 -11.74 22.59
CA HIS A 430 -14.81 -12.30 21.26
C HIS A 430 -15.20 -11.17 20.32
N ASP A 431 -14.26 -10.76 19.46
CA ASP A 431 -14.44 -9.74 18.42
C ASP A 431 -14.28 -10.44 17.07
N GLU A 432 -15.41 -10.69 16.42
CA GLU A 432 -15.44 -11.46 15.18
C GLU A 432 -16.13 -10.67 14.07
N SER A 433 -15.62 -10.79 12.86
CA SER A 433 -16.20 -10.15 11.69
C SER A 433 -16.27 -11.07 10.49
N THR A 434 -17.28 -10.82 9.65
CA THR A 434 -17.41 -11.41 8.33
C THR A 434 -17.51 -10.31 7.29
N VAL A 435 -16.64 -10.37 6.28
CA VAL A 435 -16.57 -9.37 5.21
C VAL A 435 -16.76 -10.04 3.86
N TYR A 436 -17.67 -9.51 3.07
CA TYR A 436 -17.85 -9.81 1.66
C TYR A 436 -17.43 -8.60 0.84
N ARG A 437 -16.54 -8.77 -0.13
CA ARG A 437 -16.21 -7.70 -1.08
C ARG A 437 -16.18 -8.26 -2.50
N SER A 438 -16.70 -7.49 -3.43
CA SER A 438 -16.60 -7.78 -4.85
C SER A 438 -16.18 -6.53 -5.61
N ILE A 439 -15.16 -6.68 -6.46
CA ILE A 439 -14.67 -5.63 -7.35
C ILE A 439 -14.73 -6.19 -8.76
N GLY A 440 -15.29 -5.43 -9.68
CA GLY A 440 -15.34 -5.87 -11.06
C GLY A 440 -15.56 -4.75 -12.06
N ASN A 441 -15.23 -5.04 -13.31
CA ASN A 441 -15.51 -4.15 -14.41
C ASN A 441 -15.80 -4.89 -15.71
N ALA A 442 -16.50 -4.19 -16.60
CA ALA A 442 -16.66 -4.51 -18.00
C ALA A 442 -16.08 -3.35 -18.81
N GLN A 443 -14.95 -3.58 -19.48
CA GLN A 443 -14.33 -2.62 -20.37
C GLN A 443 -14.52 -3.04 -21.81
N ILE A 444 -15.05 -2.14 -22.64
CA ILE A 444 -15.30 -2.32 -24.07
C ILE A 444 -14.44 -1.33 -24.84
N ASP A 445 -13.51 -1.82 -25.65
CA ASP A 445 -12.66 -1.02 -26.54
C ASP A 445 -12.97 -1.37 -27.99
N TYR A 446 -13.44 -0.38 -28.75
CA TYR A 446 -13.86 -0.55 -30.13
C TYR A 446 -13.13 0.39 -31.09
N LYS A 447 -12.37 -0.17 -32.03
CA LYS A 447 -11.74 0.54 -33.15
C LYS A 447 -12.74 0.64 -34.30
N PHE A 448 -13.05 1.87 -34.69
CA PHE A 448 -14.05 2.10 -35.77
C PHE A 448 -13.57 1.51 -37.11
N HIS A 449 -14.44 0.81 -37.81
CA HIS A 449 -14.11 0.19 -39.10
C HIS A 449 -13.79 1.21 -40.18
N PHE A 450 -14.47 2.36 -40.17
CA PHE A 450 -14.30 3.43 -41.12
C PHE A 450 -13.11 4.37 -40.81
N LEU A 451 -12.59 4.36 -39.57
CA LEU A 451 -11.47 5.17 -39.12
C LEU A 451 -10.72 4.40 -38.03
N PRO A 452 -9.83 3.46 -38.40
CA PRO A 452 -9.17 2.57 -37.45
C PRO A 452 -8.28 3.29 -36.43
N GLU A 453 -7.88 4.53 -36.70
CA GLU A 453 -7.13 5.39 -35.79
C GLU A 453 -7.98 5.93 -34.63
N LEU A 454 -9.31 5.97 -34.82
CA LEU A 454 -10.26 6.37 -33.79
C LEU A 454 -10.80 5.14 -33.06
N ARG A 455 -10.80 5.18 -31.75
CA ARG A 455 -11.43 4.17 -30.90
C ARG A 455 -12.29 4.79 -29.81
N ALA A 456 -13.32 4.08 -29.43
CA ALA A 456 -14.16 4.39 -28.27
C ALA A 456 -13.89 3.37 -27.18
N ASN A 457 -13.78 3.83 -25.94
CA ASN A 457 -13.64 2.99 -24.77
C ASN A 457 -14.75 3.31 -23.77
N LEU A 458 -15.41 2.27 -23.28
CA LEU A 458 -16.41 2.34 -22.20
C LEU A 458 -15.96 1.39 -21.09
N ASN A 459 -15.81 1.90 -19.88
CA ASN A 459 -15.52 1.11 -18.69
C ASN A 459 -16.64 1.29 -17.66
N LEU A 460 -17.32 0.21 -17.32
CA LEU A 460 -18.32 0.16 -16.25
C LEU A 460 -17.71 -0.63 -15.10
N GLY A 461 -17.59 -0.01 -13.94
CA GLY A 461 -16.91 -0.60 -12.79
C GLY A 461 -17.75 -0.54 -11.52
N TYR A 462 -17.47 -1.45 -10.60
CA TYR A 462 -18.02 -1.42 -9.25
C TYR A 462 -17.02 -1.94 -8.21
N ASP A 463 -17.16 -1.44 -6.98
CA ASP A 463 -16.53 -1.93 -5.77
C ASP A 463 -17.58 -1.94 -4.67
N VAL A 464 -18.01 -3.13 -4.26
CA VAL A 464 -19.06 -3.32 -3.24
C VAL A 464 -18.48 -4.15 -2.11
N SER A 465 -18.58 -3.64 -0.90
CA SER A 465 -18.17 -4.35 0.31
C SER A 465 -19.24 -4.29 1.37
N LYS A 466 -19.47 -5.43 2.02
CA LYS A 466 -20.40 -5.61 3.14
C LYS A 466 -19.63 -6.23 4.30
N SER A 467 -19.80 -5.67 5.48
CA SER A 467 -19.23 -6.19 6.72
C SER A 467 -20.31 -6.35 7.77
N GLU A 468 -20.21 -7.43 8.52
CA GLU A 468 -20.99 -7.71 9.73
C GLU A 468 -20.02 -8.21 10.79
N GLY A 469 -20.21 -7.79 12.04
CA GLY A 469 -19.39 -8.25 13.13
C GLY A 469 -20.08 -8.11 14.47
N ASP A 470 -19.63 -8.97 15.40
CA ASP A 470 -20.11 -9.00 16.77
C ASP A 470 -18.93 -8.86 17.73
N VAL A 471 -19.11 -8.05 18.77
CA VAL A 471 -18.14 -7.92 19.86
C VAL A 471 -18.83 -8.33 21.14
N ILE A 472 -18.45 -9.48 21.68
CA ILE A 472 -19.01 -10.07 22.90
C ILE A 472 -17.93 -10.02 23.98
N ILE A 473 -18.25 -9.43 25.12
CA ILE A 473 -17.48 -9.51 26.37
C ILE A 473 -18.31 -10.30 27.35
N GLU A 474 -17.73 -11.40 27.87
CA GLU A 474 -18.40 -12.25 28.84
C GLU A 474 -18.77 -11.53 30.11
N ASP A 475 -19.95 -11.81 30.64
CA ASP A 475 -20.36 -11.35 31.97
C ASP A 475 -19.36 -11.82 33.02
N ASN A 476 -19.16 -11.01 34.05
CA ASN A 476 -18.28 -11.28 35.19
C ASN A 476 -16.78 -11.41 34.82
N ALA A 477 -16.36 -11.14 33.57
CA ALA A 477 -14.95 -11.09 33.20
C ALA A 477 -14.22 -9.97 33.98
N PRO A 478 -12.92 -10.10 34.33
CA PRO A 478 -12.17 -9.07 35.09
C PRO A 478 -12.31 -7.67 34.49
N MET A 479 -12.28 -7.54 33.17
CA MET A 479 -12.39 -6.25 32.49
C MET A 479 -13.75 -5.56 32.71
N THR A 480 -14.83 -6.29 32.93
CA THR A 480 -16.15 -5.72 33.16
C THR A 480 -16.29 -5.06 34.54
N TRP A 481 -15.38 -5.34 35.47
CA TRP A 481 -15.32 -4.77 36.81
C TRP A 481 -14.39 -3.57 36.91
N CYS A 482 -13.30 -3.54 36.14
CA CYS A 482 -12.22 -2.54 36.29
C CYS A 482 -12.04 -1.64 35.08
N GLN A 483 -12.63 -1.97 33.93
CA GLN A 483 -12.55 -1.18 32.71
C GLN A 483 -13.95 -0.82 32.19
N GLY A 484 -14.01 0.12 31.26
CA GLY A 484 -15.26 0.54 30.64
C GLY A 484 -16.10 1.51 31.50
N ASN A 485 -17.28 1.83 30.99
CA ASN A 485 -18.13 2.90 31.52
C ASN A 485 -18.97 2.47 32.73
N TYR A 486 -19.14 1.20 32.97
CA TYR A 486 -20.17 0.73 33.92
C TYR A 486 -19.61 0.00 35.13
N LYS A 487 -18.49 -0.70 35.03
CA LYS A 487 -17.76 -1.38 36.15
C LYS A 487 -18.72 -2.18 37.06
N THR A 488 -19.64 -2.90 36.45
CA THR A 488 -20.72 -3.60 37.13
C THR A 488 -20.70 -5.11 37.03
N GLY A 489 -19.67 -5.64 36.34
CA GLY A 489 -19.56 -7.06 36.03
C GLY A 489 -20.44 -7.52 34.88
N PHE A 490 -21.23 -6.65 34.27
CA PHE A 490 -21.99 -6.98 33.08
C PHE A 490 -21.09 -6.88 31.83
N GLY A 491 -21.18 -7.89 31.00
CA GLY A 491 -20.49 -7.92 29.72
C GLY A 491 -21.08 -6.99 28.68
N GLU A 492 -20.66 -7.18 27.46
CA GLU A 492 -21.14 -6.43 26.28
C GLU A 492 -21.50 -7.41 25.19
N ASN A 493 -22.53 -7.09 24.39
CA ASN A 493 -22.90 -7.82 23.20
C ASN A 493 -23.24 -6.80 22.11
N SER A 494 -22.21 -6.26 21.46
CA SER A 494 -22.39 -5.26 20.40
C SER A 494 -22.26 -5.89 19.02
N SER A 495 -23.04 -5.36 18.07
CA SER A 495 -23.02 -5.79 16.68
C SER A 495 -22.87 -4.57 15.79
N TYR A 496 -22.16 -4.73 14.68
CA TYR A 496 -22.03 -3.69 13.68
C TYR A 496 -22.26 -4.23 12.27
N TYR A 497 -22.66 -3.30 11.42
CA TYR A 497 -22.86 -3.53 9.99
C TYR A 497 -22.34 -2.35 9.21
N GLN A 498 -21.70 -2.62 8.08
CA GLN A 498 -21.32 -1.59 7.13
C GLN A 498 -21.49 -2.09 5.69
N LEU A 499 -22.07 -1.25 4.84
CA LEU A 499 -22.18 -1.45 3.41
C LEU A 499 -21.55 -0.26 2.69
N LYS A 500 -20.53 -0.51 1.88
CA LYS A 500 -19.96 0.46 0.95
C LYS A 500 -20.23 0.01 -0.48
N ARG A 501 -20.63 0.93 -1.34
CA ARG A 501 -20.93 0.67 -2.75
C ARG A 501 -20.45 1.83 -3.59
N ASN A 502 -19.43 1.57 -4.39
CA ASN A 502 -18.86 2.53 -5.32
C ASN A 502 -19.14 2.04 -6.74
N THR A 503 -19.61 2.92 -7.61
CA THR A 503 -19.88 2.62 -9.01
C THR A 503 -19.18 3.62 -9.91
N LEU A 504 -18.73 3.16 -11.07
CA LEU A 504 -17.92 3.91 -12.02
C LEU A 504 -18.47 3.76 -13.43
N LEU A 505 -18.52 4.85 -14.15
CA LEU A 505 -18.66 4.89 -15.60
C LEU A 505 -17.60 5.82 -16.17
N ASP A 506 -16.71 5.28 -17.01
CA ASP A 506 -15.76 6.05 -17.81
C ASP A 506 -16.06 5.83 -19.29
N PHE A 507 -16.14 6.90 -20.04
CA PHE A 507 -16.25 6.87 -21.48
C PHE A 507 -15.27 7.85 -22.10
N TYR A 508 -14.48 7.38 -23.09
CA TYR A 508 -13.60 8.27 -23.83
C TYR A 508 -13.44 7.86 -25.29
N LEU A 509 -13.14 8.85 -26.11
CA LEU A 509 -12.68 8.69 -27.48
C LEU A 509 -11.18 8.92 -27.53
N ASN A 510 -10.47 8.13 -28.29
CA ASN A 510 -9.03 8.27 -28.51
C ASN A 510 -8.72 8.16 -30.00
N TYR A 511 -8.00 9.16 -30.52
CA TYR A 511 -7.48 9.20 -31.88
C TYR A 511 -5.97 9.15 -31.85
N ALA A 512 -5.37 8.13 -32.46
CA ALA A 512 -3.92 7.96 -32.52
C ALA A 512 -3.47 7.71 -33.96
N LYS A 513 -2.53 8.54 -34.46
CA LYS A 513 -2.02 8.44 -35.83
C LYS A 513 -0.58 8.90 -35.97
N GLU A 514 0.15 8.22 -36.82
CA GLU A 514 1.49 8.60 -37.25
C GLU A 514 1.45 9.37 -38.59
N PHE A 515 2.11 10.53 -38.65
CA PHE A 515 2.25 11.39 -39.80
C PHE A 515 3.75 11.60 -40.10
N GLY A 516 4.39 10.63 -40.68
CA GLY A 516 5.84 10.66 -40.93
C GLY A 516 6.63 10.73 -39.61
N ALA A 517 7.26 11.89 -39.34
CA ALA A 517 8.02 12.09 -38.10
C ALA A 517 7.18 12.46 -36.87
N HIS A 518 5.88 12.63 -37.03
CA HIS A 518 4.95 13.09 -36.02
C HIS A 518 4.05 11.93 -35.58
N HIS A 519 3.99 11.67 -34.30
CA HIS A 519 2.99 10.80 -33.69
C HIS A 519 2.07 11.65 -32.82
N VAL A 520 0.76 11.58 -33.06
CA VAL A 520 -0.28 12.32 -32.36
C VAL A 520 -1.26 11.33 -31.74
N ASP A 521 -1.48 11.44 -30.43
CA ASP A 521 -2.48 10.68 -29.68
C ASP A 521 -3.31 11.67 -28.85
N VAL A 522 -4.58 11.82 -29.20
CA VAL A 522 -5.53 12.75 -28.55
C VAL A 522 -6.67 11.96 -27.96
N MET A 523 -6.96 12.22 -26.70
CA MET A 523 -8.07 11.60 -25.99
C MET A 523 -8.95 12.67 -25.34
N GLY A 524 -10.27 12.45 -25.37
CA GLY A 524 -11.24 13.24 -24.62
C GLY A 524 -12.32 12.34 -24.04
N GLY A 525 -12.74 12.61 -22.81
CA GLY A 525 -13.65 11.71 -22.12
C GLY A 525 -14.41 12.32 -20.95
N TYR A 526 -15.26 11.48 -20.41
CA TYR A 526 -16.18 11.72 -19.31
C TYR A 526 -16.06 10.61 -18.29
N SER A 527 -16.09 10.94 -17.00
CA SER A 527 -16.13 9.98 -15.88
C SER A 527 -17.23 10.36 -14.92
N TRP A 528 -17.95 9.38 -14.43
CA TRP A 528 -18.94 9.52 -13.38
C TRP A 528 -18.69 8.46 -12.31
N GLN A 529 -18.69 8.88 -11.04
CA GLN A 529 -18.50 8.01 -9.90
C GLN A 529 -19.53 8.35 -8.82
N HIS A 530 -20.09 7.31 -8.21
CA HIS A 530 -21.01 7.41 -7.08
C HIS A 530 -20.48 6.58 -5.92
N PHE A 531 -20.40 7.19 -4.76
CA PHE A 531 -19.95 6.59 -3.51
C PHE A 531 -21.10 6.57 -2.52
N TYR A 532 -21.38 5.39 -1.97
CA TYR A 532 -22.41 5.19 -0.96
C TYR A 532 -21.82 4.42 0.21
N ASN A 533 -22.06 4.87 1.43
CA ASN A 533 -21.71 4.21 2.67
C ASN A 533 -22.90 4.21 3.62
N SER A 534 -23.24 3.05 4.15
CA SER A 534 -24.27 2.88 5.18
C SER A 534 -23.67 2.08 6.32
N THR A 535 -23.87 2.54 7.53
CA THR A 535 -23.38 1.87 8.73
C THR A 535 -24.45 1.91 9.82
N TRP A 536 -24.53 0.84 10.60
CA TRP A 536 -25.22 0.86 11.87
C TRP A 536 -24.41 0.08 12.93
N THR A 537 -24.56 0.48 14.17
CA THR A 537 -23.94 -0.19 15.31
C THR A 537 -24.96 -0.26 16.43
N LYS A 538 -25.12 -1.45 17.00
CA LYS A 538 -25.94 -1.69 18.19
C LYS A 538 -25.01 -1.99 19.35
N TYR A 539 -25.30 -1.41 20.49
CA TYR A 539 -24.63 -1.65 21.76
C TYR A 539 -25.61 -2.18 22.82
N PRO A 540 -26.11 -3.42 22.69
CA PRO A 540 -26.95 -3.98 23.76
C PRO A 540 -26.03 -4.30 24.95
N TYR A 541 -26.59 -4.17 26.14
CA TYR A 541 -26.00 -4.74 27.35
C TYR A 541 -26.00 -6.27 27.27
N SER A 542 -25.27 -6.88 28.20
CA SER A 542 -25.27 -8.32 28.37
C SER A 542 -26.66 -8.92 28.46
N THR A 543 -26.81 -10.15 28.00
CA THR A 543 -28.05 -10.91 28.11
C THR A 543 -28.56 -11.01 29.57
N VAL A 544 -27.65 -11.19 30.53
CA VAL A 544 -27.95 -11.22 31.96
C VAL A 544 -28.65 -9.94 32.43
N LYS A 545 -28.12 -8.78 32.01
CA LYS A 545 -28.75 -7.50 32.41
C LYS A 545 -30.08 -7.28 31.71
N ALA A 546 -30.25 -7.74 30.50
CA ALA A 546 -31.49 -7.69 29.75
C ALA A 546 -32.57 -8.56 30.45
N GLU A 547 -32.18 -9.75 30.91
CA GLU A 547 -33.08 -10.65 31.70
C GLU A 547 -33.46 -10.05 33.06
N GLU A 548 -32.47 -9.51 33.81
CA GLU A 548 -32.74 -8.89 35.12
C GLU A 548 -33.67 -7.67 35.03
N THR A 549 -33.54 -6.88 34.01
CA THR A 549 -34.29 -5.62 33.87
C THR A 549 -35.52 -5.75 33.02
N GLY A 550 -35.70 -6.84 32.31
CA GLY A 550 -36.79 -7.06 31.34
C GLY A 550 -36.75 -6.09 30.15
N LYS A 551 -35.60 -5.47 29.89
CA LYS A 551 -35.40 -4.51 28.79
C LYS A 551 -34.13 -4.82 28.08
N GLU A 552 -34.17 -4.93 26.75
CA GLU A 552 -32.97 -4.79 25.93
C GLU A 552 -32.53 -3.33 26.00
N PHE A 553 -31.41 -3.10 26.68
CA PHE A 553 -30.78 -1.77 26.71
C PHE A 553 -29.84 -1.64 25.55
N TYR A 554 -30.17 -0.77 24.60
CA TYR A 554 -29.24 -0.26 23.60
C TYR A 554 -28.63 1.00 24.17
N LYS A 555 -27.31 1.07 24.27
CA LYS A 555 -26.58 2.25 24.74
C LYS A 555 -26.81 3.42 23.79
N ASP A 556 -26.53 3.20 22.53
CA ASP A 556 -26.78 4.09 21.40
C ASP A 556 -26.86 3.22 20.13
N MET A 557 -27.78 3.52 19.24
CA MET A 557 -27.81 2.93 17.92
C MET A 557 -27.40 4.00 16.95
N GLU A 558 -26.20 3.86 16.38
CA GLU A 558 -25.77 4.69 15.27
C GLU A 558 -26.25 4.04 13.97
N ASP A 559 -27.16 4.71 13.28
CA ASP A 559 -27.64 4.30 11.95
C ASP A 559 -27.59 5.53 11.05
N TYR A 560 -26.67 5.53 10.10
CA TYR A 560 -26.58 6.61 9.13
C TYR A 560 -26.09 6.10 7.78
N SER A 561 -26.42 6.82 6.72
CA SER A 561 -25.88 6.62 5.40
C SER A 561 -25.44 7.93 4.78
N THR A 562 -24.39 7.85 4.01
CA THR A 562 -23.83 8.99 3.28
C THR A 562 -23.61 8.62 1.83
N GLU A 563 -23.70 9.61 0.95
CA GLU A 563 -23.37 9.44 -0.46
C GLU A 563 -22.75 10.70 -1.04
N ASN A 564 -21.87 10.52 -2.00
CA ASN A 564 -21.32 11.63 -2.76
C ASN A 564 -21.06 11.22 -4.22
N TYR A 565 -20.96 12.22 -5.07
CA TYR A 565 -20.77 12.06 -6.51
C TYR A 565 -19.55 12.86 -6.98
N LEU A 566 -18.85 12.27 -7.96
CA LEU A 566 -17.76 12.90 -8.67
C LEU A 566 -18.00 12.78 -10.18
N VAL A 567 -18.07 13.92 -10.86
CA VAL A 567 -18.25 14.04 -12.32
C VAL A 567 -17.04 14.73 -12.91
N SER A 568 -16.50 14.19 -13.99
CA SER A 568 -15.26 14.70 -14.56
C SER A 568 -15.30 14.75 -16.08
N PHE A 569 -14.73 15.81 -16.63
CA PHE A 569 -14.41 15.93 -18.05
C PHE A 569 -12.89 16.04 -18.19
N PHE A 570 -12.31 15.27 -19.12
CA PHE A 570 -10.87 15.25 -19.27
C PHE A 570 -10.43 15.14 -20.73
N GLY A 571 -9.25 15.69 -20.99
CA GLY A 571 -8.57 15.57 -22.28
C GLY A 571 -7.09 15.36 -22.10
N ARG A 572 -6.46 14.61 -23.00
CA ARG A 572 -5.01 14.41 -23.04
C ARG A 572 -4.51 14.43 -24.47
N LEU A 573 -3.41 15.13 -24.67
CA LEU A 573 -2.63 15.10 -25.91
C LEU A 573 -1.26 14.53 -25.62
N ASN A 574 -0.88 13.45 -26.28
CA ASN A 574 0.49 12.99 -26.38
C ASN A 574 1.00 13.28 -27.80
N TYR A 575 2.09 14.01 -27.89
CA TYR A 575 2.73 14.35 -29.16
C TYR A 575 4.20 13.94 -29.12
N THR A 576 4.62 13.17 -30.13
CA THR A 576 6.01 12.77 -30.29
C THR A 576 6.53 13.24 -31.62
N LEU A 577 7.64 13.97 -31.63
CA LEU A 577 8.33 14.45 -32.81
C LEU A 577 9.66 13.70 -32.98
N LEU A 578 9.90 13.17 -34.19
CA LEU A 578 11.14 12.45 -34.56
C LEU A 578 11.49 11.27 -33.60
N ASN A 579 10.52 10.76 -32.89
CA ASN A 579 10.72 9.76 -31.82
C ASN A 579 11.71 10.20 -30.70
N ARG A 580 11.95 11.51 -30.55
CA ARG A 580 12.95 12.09 -29.61
C ARG A 580 12.34 13.10 -28.65
N TYR A 581 11.44 13.95 -29.14
CA TYR A 581 10.82 15.02 -28.35
C TYR A 581 9.37 14.63 -28.07
N LEU A 582 9.07 14.44 -26.81
CA LEU A 582 7.75 14.00 -26.37
C LEU A 582 7.12 15.11 -25.52
N VAL A 583 5.85 15.37 -25.78
CA VAL A 583 5.03 16.32 -25.01
C VAL A 583 3.75 15.61 -24.59
N THR A 584 3.41 15.69 -23.33
CA THR A 584 2.10 15.29 -22.83
C THR A 584 1.43 16.50 -22.22
N PHE A 585 0.22 16.79 -22.64
CA PHE A 585 -0.65 17.81 -22.03
C PHE A 585 -1.93 17.14 -21.55
N THR A 586 -2.32 17.37 -20.30
CA THR A 586 -3.57 16.86 -19.72
C THR A 586 -4.35 18.01 -19.11
N LEU A 587 -5.64 18.04 -19.35
CA LEU A 587 -6.58 18.95 -18.72
C LEU A 587 -7.74 18.14 -18.16
N ARG A 588 -8.04 18.30 -16.89
CA ARG A 588 -9.16 17.65 -16.23
C ARG A 588 -9.95 18.65 -15.40
N ASN A 589 -11.26 18.58 -15.47
CA ASN A 589 -12.19 19.38 -14.69
C ASN A 589 -13.10 18.44 -13.89
N ASP A 590 -12.98 18.47 -12.57
CA ASP A 590 -13.70 17.60 -11.64
C ASP A 590 -14.75 18.39 -10.87
N GLY A 591 -15.99 17.89 -10.82
CA GLY A 591 -17.08 18.42 -10.02
C GLY A 591 -17.47 17.45 -8.91
N SER A 592 -17.29 17.86 -7.64
CA SER A 592 -17.63 17.06 -6.47
C SER A 592 -18.84 17.61 -5.74
N SER A 593 -19.76 16.73 -5.34
CA SER A 593 -20.90 17.08 -4.51
C SER A 593 -20.52 17.45 -3.06
N ARG A 594 -19.27 17.22 -2.65
CA ARG A 594 -18.73 17.55 -1.32
C ARG A 594 -18.54 19.05 -1.09
N PHE A 595 -18.59 19.83 -2.15
CA PHE A 595 -18.44 21.30 -2.13
C PHE A 595 -19.72 21.98 -2.58
N ASN A 596 -19.92 23.21 -2.16
CA ASN A 596 -21.06 24.00 -2.57
C ASN A 596 -21.01 24.27 -4.09
N LYS A 597 -22.11 24.77 -4.67
CA LYS A 597 -22.28 24.98 -6.12
C LYS A 597 -21.20 25.88 -6.76
N ASP A 598 -20.68 26.83 -5.98
CA ASP A 598 -19.72 27.84 -6.47
C ASP A 598 -18.27 27.31 -6.47
N ASN A 599 -17.94 26.36 -5.58
CA ASN A 599 -16.60 25.80 -5.38
C ASN A 599 -16.47 24.31 -5.79
N ARG A 600 -17.53 23.70 -6.35
CA ARG A 600 -17.54 22.26 -6.65
C ARG A 600 -16.64 21.83 -7.80
N TRP A 601 -16.30 22.75 -8.71
CA TRP A 601 -15.50 22.46 -9.88
C TRP A 601 -14.04 22.84 -9.67
N GLY A 602 -13.13 21.88 -9.81
CA GLY A 602 -11.68 22.06 -9.77
C GLY A 602 -11.06 21.77 -11.13
N LEU A 603 -10.19 22.66 -11.61
CA LEU A 603 -9.48 22.52 -12.88
C LEU A 603 -8.03 22.11 -12.64
N PHE A 604 -7.61 20.99 -13.20
CA PHE A 604 -6.32 20.35 -12.97
C PHE A 604 -5.53 20.21 -14.28
N PRO A 605 -4.76 21.24 -14.69
CA PRO A 605 -3.87 21.18 -15.85
C PRO A 605 -2.55 20.51 -15.51
N SER A 606 -1.96 19.83 -16.51
CA SER A 606 -0.58 19.36 -16.43
C SER A 606 0.11 19.35 -17.78
N VAL A 607 1.43 19.55 -17.77
CA VAL A 607 2.30 19.45 -18.94
C VAL A 607 3.57 18.68 -18.58
N ALA A 608 3.99 17.79 -19.46
CA ALA A 608 5.27 17.10 -19.35
C ALA A 608 6.01 17.09 -20.68
N LEU A 609 7.31 17.24 -20.60
CA LEU A 609 8.23 17.22 -21.71
C LEU A 609 9.26 16.11 -21.47
N ALA A 610 9.58 15.35 -22.51
CA ALA A 610 10.70 14.43 -22.45
C ALA A 610 11.56 14.53 -23.72
N TRP A 611 12.87 14.47 -23.52
CA TRP A 611 13.87 14.51 -24.58
C TRP A 611 14.75 13.25 -24.50
N LYS A 612 14.62 12.39 -25.51
CA LYS A 612 15.47 11.21 -25.66
C LYS A 612 16.83 11.63 -26.27
N MET A 613 17.72 12.07 -25.40
CA MET A 613 19.02 12.63 -25.78
C MET A 613 19.93 11.63 -26.49
N LYS A 614 19.82 10.32 -26.15
CA LYS A 614 20.61 9.26 -26.80
C LYS A 614 20.31 9.15 -28.31
N GLU A 615 19.10 9.52 -28.74
CA GLU A 615 18.70 9.48 -30.15
C GLU A 615 19.29 10.64 -30.98
N GLU A 616 19.94 11.58 -30.32
CA GLU A 616 20.58 12.71 -31.01
C GLU A 616 21.90 12.29 -31.69
N ASN A 617 22.20 12.94 -32.83
CA ASN A 617 23.39 12.61 -33.63
C ASN A 617 24.70 12.72 -32.85
N PHE A 618 24.79 13.64 -31.88
CA PHE A 618 26.01 13.85 -31.08
C PHE A 618 26.20 12.79 -29.98
N LEU A 619 25.16 12.01 -29.61
CA LEU A 619 25.26 10.91 -28.64
C LEU A 619 25.11 9.52 -29.29
N LYS A 620 24.63 9.45 -30.52
CA LYS A 620 24.33 8.18 -31.18
C LYS A 620 25.51 7.25 -31.29
N GLY A 621 26.72 7.80 -31.46
CA GLY A 621 28.00 7.07 -31.55
C GLY A 621 28.69 6.77 -30.23
N VAL A 622 28.04 7.06 -29.08
CA VAL A 622 28.61 6.78 -27.74
C VAL A 622 28.15 5.39 -27.29
N ASP A 623 28.99 4.37 -27.53
CA ASP A 623 28.63 2.95 -27.35
C ASP A 623 28.38 2.55 -25.89
N TRP A 624 29.06 3.16 -24.91
CA TRP A 624 28.89 2.85 -23.50
C TRP A 624 27.54 3.39 -22.94
N LEU A 625 26.94 4.40 -23.59
CA LEU A 625 25.67 5.01 -23.22
C LEU A 625 24.56 4.35 -24.04
N SER A 626 23.71 3.59 -23.39
CA SER A 626 22.62 2.83 -24.02
C SER A 626 21.32 3.64 -24.10
N ASP A 627 21.03 4.45 -23.08
CA ASP A 627 19.87 5.32 -23.00
C ASP A 627 20.19 6.59 -22.21
N LEU A 628 19.61 7.72 -22.61
CA LEU A 628 19.65 8.97 -21.85
C LEU A 628 18.42 9.81 -22.21
N LYS A 629 17.57 10.05 -21.22
CA LYS A 629 16.33 10.81 -21.38
C LYS A 629 16.16 11.83 -20.26
N LEU A 630 15.95 13.08 -20.62
CA LEU A 630 15.60 14.17 -19.70
C LEU A 630 14.07 14.34 -19.68
N ARG A 631 13.51 14.51 -18.49
CA ARG A 631 12.08 14.73 -18.27
C ARG A 631 11.85 15.99 -17.44
N LEU A 632 10.85 16.77 -17.83
CA LEU A 632 10.38 17.94 -17.11
C LEU A 632 8.86 17.83 -16.96
N GLY A 633 8.34 18.02 -15.76
CA GLY A 633 6.92 17.92 -15.46
C GLY A 633 6.43 19.07 -14.59
N TYR A 634 5.25 19.59 -14.91
CA TYR A 634 4.49 20.52 -14.12
C TYR A 634 3.03 20.10 -14.10
N GLY A 635 2.35 20.25 -12.98
CA GLY A 635 0.91 20.03 -12.95
C GLY A 635 0.31 20.30 -11.58
N ILE A 636 -1.01 20.47 -11.61
CA ILE A 636 -1.85 20.69 -10.43
C ILE A 636 -2.76 19.49 -10.26
N THR A 637 -2.91 19.01 -9.04
CA THR A 637 -3.85 17.95 -8.64
C THR A 637 -4.64 18.39 -7.42
N GLY A 638 -5.87 17.89 -7.28
CA GLY A 638 -6.74 18.24 -6.16
C GLY A 638 -6.87 17.14 -5.12
N GLN A 639 -7.44 17.48 -3.95
CA GLN A 639 -7.86 16.53 -2.92
C GLN A 639 -9.27 16.88 -2.47
N GLN A 640 -10.17 15.87 -2.48
CA GLN A 640 -11.56 16.00 -2.04
C GLN A 640 -11.93 15.16 -0.82
N ASN A 641 -11.05 14.21 -0.42
CA ASN A 641 -11.32 13.33 0.73
C ASN A 641 -10.99 14.06 2.03
N LEU A 642 -11.98 14.77 2.56
CA LEU A 642 -11.81 15.73 3.65
C LEU A 642 -11.84 15.08 5.05
N ASN A 643 -12.10 13.77 5.16
CA ASN A 643 -12.28 13.03 6.41
C ASN A 643 -13.37 13.58 7.37
N ASN A 644 -14.15 14.58 6.94
CA ASN A 644 -15.15 15.30 7.75
C ASN A 644 -16.59 15.16 7.21
N GLY A 645 -16.90 13.99 6.64
CA GLY A 645 -18.20 13.70 6.05
C GLY A 645 -18.35 14.24 4.63
N ASP A 646 -19.54 14.08 4.06
CA ASP A 646 -19.77 14.31 2.63
C ASP A 646 -20.23 15.71 2.27
N TYR A 647 -20.71 16.50 3.25
CA TYR A 647 -21.22 17.85 3.03
C TYR A 647 -20.75 18.82 4.13
N PRO A 648 -19.44 19.01 4.35
CA PRO A 648 -18.91 19.81 5.46
C PRO A 648 -19.23 21.31 5.33
N TYR A 649 -19.58 21.80 4.13
CA TYR A 649 -19.95 23.18 3.86
C TYR A 649 -21.38 23.55 4.29
N MET A 650 -22.21 22.56 4.67
CA MET A 650 -23.61 22.80 5.06
C MET A 650 -23.71 23.17 6.53
N ALA A 651 -24.63 24.11 6.84
CA ALA A 651 -25.00 24.43 8.21
C ALA A 651 -25.51 23.19 8.96
N ARG A 652 -24.99 22.94 10.15
CA ARG A 652 -25.34 21.80 11.00
C ARG A 652 -25.67 22.22 12.40
N TYR A 653 -26.52 21.44 13.04
CA TYR A 653 -26.79 21.52 14.47
C TYR A 653 -26.36 20.21 15.12
N MET A 654 -25.84 20.32 16.32
CA MET A 654 -25.50 19.16 17.15
C MET A 654 -26.25 19.23 18.48
N TYR A 655 -26.59 18.09 19.05
CA TYR A 655 -27.05 18.04 20.44
C TYR A 655 -25.90 18.40 21.38
N SER A 656 -26.24 19.05 22.48
CA SER A 656 -25.27 19.33 23.55
C SER A 656 -24.68 18.03 24.07
N LYS A 657 -23.45 18.10 24.64
CA LYS A 657 -22.80 16.95 25.26
C LYS A 657 -23.68 16.32 26.32
N ALA A 658 -23.60 15.02 26.49
CA ALA A 658 -24.29 14.30 27.55
C ALA A 658 -24.01 14.97 28.90
N GLY A 659 -25.09 15.36 29.65
CA GLY A 659 -25.00 16.13 30.88
C GLY A 659 -25.20 17.63 30.74
N ALA A 660 -25.06 18.23 29.57
CA ALA A 660 -25.39 19.63 29.33
C ALA A 660 -26.87 19.76 28.94
N ASN A 661 -27.76 19.70 29.92
CA ASN A 661 -29.20 19.73 29.68
C ASN A 661 -29.81 20.90 30.40
N TYR A 662 -30.89 21.39 29.87
CA TYR A 662 -31.73 22.37 30.55
C TYR A 662 -32.83 21.68 31.31
N TYR A 663 -33.05 22.06 32.53
CA TYR A 663 -34.11 21.49 33.38
C TYR A 663 -35.24 22.49 33.58
N PHE A 664 -36.46 22.13 33.14
CA PHE A 664 -37.69 22.83 33.50
C PHE A 664 -38.42 21.98 34.51
N GLY A 665 -38.30 22.33 35.77
CA GLY A 665 -38.78 21.50 36.86
C GLY A 665 -38.05 20.14 36.85
N ASN A 666 -38.80 19.05 36.77
CA ASN A 666 -38.25 17.68 36.70
C ASN A 666 -38.00 17.19 35.26
N ASN A 667 -38.28 18.01 34.25
CA ASN A 667 -38.11 17.62 32.86
C ASN A 667 -36.73 18.06 32.35
N LYS A 668 -36.03 17.11 31.75
CA LYS A 668 -34.72 17.28 31.14
C LYS A 668 -34.87 17.54 29.64
N TYR A 669 -34.29 18.60 29.14
CA TYR A 669 -34.26 18.95 27.71
C TYR A 669 -32.82 19.01 27.21
N SER A 670 -32.49 18.25 26.15
CA SER A 670 -31.21 18.38 25.42
C SER A 670 -31.25 19.66 24.61
N LEU A 671 -30.17 20.44 24.71
CA LEU A 671 -30.00 21.64 23.90
C LEU A 671 -29.39 21.26 22.53
N ILE A 672 -29.76 22.04 21.54
CA ILE A 672 -29.13 21.98 20.20
C ILE A 672 -28.30 23.23 20.02
N ALA A 673 -27.06 23.07 19.56
CA ALA A 673 -26.16 24.17 19.24
C ALA A 673 -25.75 24.14 17.76
N PRO A 674 -25.69 25.29 17.06
CA PRO A 674 -25.15 25.32 15.72
C PRO A 674 -23.65 24.99 15.75
N GLN A 675 -23.20 24.21 14.76
CA GLN A 675 -21.76 24.00 14.51
C GLN A 675 -21.20 25.15 13.66
N ALA A 676 -19.94 25.49 13.87
CA ALA A 676 -19.23 26.31 12.94
C ALA A 676 -19.09 25.58 11.60
N TYR A 677 -19.32 26.28 10.50
CA TYR A 677 -19.14 25.75 9.15
C TYR A 677 -18.62 26.85 8.24
N ASP A 678 -17.91 26.45 7.21
CA ASP A 678 -17.47 27.32 6.12
C ASP A 678 -18.17 26.91 4.83
N GLU A 679 -19.11 27.74 4.36
CA GLU A 679 -19.83 27.48 3.10
C GLU A 679 -18.92 27.57 1.87
N ASN A 680 -17.75 28.23 1.98
CA ASN A 680 -16.80 28.43 0.91
C ASN A 680 -15.69 27.38 0.86
N LEU A 681 -15.86 26.27 1.59
CA LEU A 681 -14.92 25.16 1.49
C LEU A 681 -14.66 24.74 0.05
N LYS A 682 -13.38 24.59 -0.31
CA LYS A 682 -12.90 24.23 -1.63
C LYS A 682 -11.85 23.13 -1.60
N TRP A 683 -11.39 22.75 -2.77
CA TRP A 683 -10.33 21.78 -2.99
C TRP A 683 -9.02 22.20 -2.31
N GLU A 684 -8.31 21.24 -1.72
CA GLU A 684 -6.86 21.44 -1.51
C GLU A 684 -6.18 21.23 -2.86
N GLU A 685 -5.23 22.10 -3.22
CA GLU A 685 -4.55 22.06 -4.51
C GLU A 685 -3.05 21.83 -4.32
N THR A 686 -2.53 20.76 -4.96
CA THR A 686 -1.11 20.44 -4.93
C THR A 686 -0.48 20.74 -6.27
N THR A 687 0.40 21.73 -6.30
CA THR A 687 1.26 22.06 -7.44
C THR A 687 2.56 21.28 -7.35
N THR A 688 2.95 20.58 -8.42
CA THR A 688 4.15 19.77 -8.49
C THR A 688 5.04 20.18 -9.65
N TYR A 689 6.34 20.34 -9.37
CA TYR A 689 7.42 20.47 -10.37
C TYR A 689 8.31 19.24 -10.25
N ASN A 690 8.69 18.64 -11.38
CA ASN A 690 9.56 17.45 -11.42
C ASN A 690 10.60 17.59 -12.53
N ILE A 691 11.85 17.25 -12.21
CA ILE A 691 12.95 17.11 -13.18
C ILE A 691 13.48 15.69 -13.04
N GLY A 692 13.49 14.93 -14.13
CA GLY A 692 13.92 13.53 -14.12
C GLY A 692 14.99 13.26 -15.18
N LEU A 693 15.92 12.36 -14.85
CA LEU A 693 16.93 11.85 -15.76
C LEU A 693 16.89 10.33 -15.74
N ASP A 694 16.55 9.73 -16.87
CA ASP A 694 16.64 8.28 -17.06
C ASP A 694 17.90 7.98 -17.86
N PHE A 695 18.68 6.97 -17.45
CA PHE A 695 19.90 6.59 -18.10
C PHE A 695 20.10 5.06 -18.14
N GLY A 696 20.77 4.59 -19.17
CA GLY A 696 21.24 3.23 -19.32
C GLY A 696 22.68 3.22 -19.85
N VAL A 697 23.55 2.42 -19.24
CA VAL A 697 24.94 2.31 -19.64
C VAL A 697 25.37 0.85 -19.77
N LEU A 698 26.48 0.62 -20.50
CA LEU A 698 27.07 -0.70 -20.70
C LEU A 698 26.06 -1.72 -21.25
N ASN A 699 25.36 -1.38 -22.33
CA ASN A 699 24.27 -2.18 -22.90
C ASN A 699 23.19 -2.53 -21.89
N ASN A 700 22.74 -1.50 -21.14
CA ASN A 700 21.73 -1.60 -20.08
C ASN A 700 22.11 -2.53 -18.91
N LYS A 701 23.38 -2.91 -18.76
CA LYS A 701 23.84 -3.63 -17.55
C LYS A 701 23.66 -2.81 -16.28
N LEU A 702 23.68 -1.49 -16.40
CA LEU A 702 23.30 -0.57 -15.34
C LEU A 702 22.30 0.43 -15.91
N THR A 703 21.13 0.47 -15.33
CA THR A 703 20.07 1.46 -15.63
C THR A 703 19.70 2.22 -14.36
N GLY A 704 19.26 3.46 -14.53
CA GLY A 704 18.84 4.25 -13.38
C GLY A 704 17.90 5.37 -13.74
N THR A 705 17.21 5.88 -12.72
CA THR A 705 16.39 7.08 -12.78
C THR A 705 16.74 7.97 -11.60
N LEU A 706 16.92 9.26 -11.88
CA LEU A 706 17.09 10.32 -10.88
C LEU A 706 15.94 11.31 -11.04
N ASP A 707 15.17 11.53 -10.00
CA ASP A 707 14.10 12.53 -9.97
C ASP A 707 14.36 13.57 -8.87
N LEU A 708 14.18 14.84 -9.20
CA LEU A 708 14.15 15.98 -8.29
C LEU A 708 12.74 16.54 -8.32
N TYR A 709 12.13 16.77 -7.16
CA TYR A 709 10.79 17.31 -7.11
C TYR A 709 10.61 18.38 -6.05
N TYR A 710 9.66 19.27 -6.34
CA TYR A 710 9.10 20.25 -5.42
C TYR A 710 7.59 20.18 -5.52
N ARG A 711 6.93 20.02 -4.36
CA ARG A 711 5.47 19.97 -4.24
C ARG A 711 5.04 21.02 -3.22
N LYS A 712 4.03 21.78 -3.56
CA LYS A 712 3.40 22.75 -2.68
C LYS A 712 1.91 22.49 -2.66
N THR A 713 1.34 22.29 -1.49
CA THR A 713 -0.11 22.19 -1.31
C THR A 713 -0.59 23.45 -0.64
N ASP A 714 -1.46 24.16 -1.33
CA ASP A 714 -2.15 25.36 -0.87
C ASP A 714 -3.59 25.02 -0.49
N ASP A 715 -4.23 25.94 0.25
CA ASP A 715 -5.61 25.81 0.68
C ASP A 715 -5.88 24.55 1.52
N LEU A 716 -4.91 24.15 2.36
CA LEU A 716 -5.03 23.01 3.24
C LEU A 716 -6.25 23.16 4.16
N LEU A 717 -6.97 22.09 4.32
CA LEU A 717 -8.02 22.00 5.34
C LEU A 717 -7.40 21.96 6.72
N ASN A 718 -7.77 22.91 7.54
CA ASN A 718 -7.33 22.95 8.93
C ASN A 718 -8.48 23.38 9.84
N THR A 719 -8.50 22.85 11.05
CA THR A 719 -9.43 23.31 12.08
C THR A 719 -8.76 24.44 12.85
N VAL A 720 -9.28 25.64 12.66
CA VAL A 720 -8.76 26.86 13.31
C VAL A 720 -9.68 27.30 14.44
N THR A 721 -9.12 28.03 15.39
CA THR A 721 -9.92 28.65 16.48
C THR A 721 -10.75 29.79 15.88
N ALA A 722 -12.06 29.73 16.05
CA ALA A 722 -12.97 30.83 15.68
C ALA A 722 -12.82 31.96 16.70
N PRO A 723 -12.83 33.24 16.26
CA PRO A 723 -12.82 34.38 17.19
C PRO A 723 -13.96 34.30 18.19
N ALA A 724 -13.67 34.64 19.44
CA ALA A 724 -14.66 34.60 20.51
C ALA A 724 -15.88 35.50 20.17
N GLY A 725 -17.09 34.97 20.36
CA GLY A 725 -18.35 35.67 20.09
C GLY A 725 -18.81 35.66 18.63
N THR A 726 -18.04 35.08 17.70
CA THR A 726 -18.44 34.97 16.28
C THR A 726 -19.23 33.70 16.00
N ASN A 727 -19.07 32.66 16.82
CA ASN A 727 -19.79 31.40 16.70
C ASN A 727 -19.98 30.75 18.07
N PHE A 728 -20.98 29.87 18.21
CA PHE A 728 -21.18 29.05 19.41
C PHE A 728 -20.15 27.92 19.55
N ASN A 729 -19.47 27.58 18.47
CA ASN A 729 -18.32 26.66 18.47
C ASN A 729 -17.03 27.47 18.34
N ASN A 730 -16.03 27.13 19.11
CA ASN A 730 -14.72 27.78 19.08
C ASN A 730 -13.77 27.20 18.00
N GLN A 731 -14.23 26.23 17.22
CA GLN A 731 -13.44 25.61 16.16
C GLN A 731 -14.18 25.65 14.82
N LEU A 732 -13.47 26.04 13.77
CA LEU A 732 -13.97 26.13 12.40
C LEU A 732 -13.04 25.34 11.47
N LEU A 733 -13.60 24.39 10.71
CA LEU A 733 -12.89 23.77 9.60
C LEU A 733 -12.94 24.70 8.39
N THR A 734 -11.80 25.06 7.85
CA THR A 734 -11.69 25.95 6.69
C THR A 734 -10.41 25.69 5.90
N ASN A 735 -10.35 26.23 4.67
CA ASN A 735 -9.14 26.15 3.85
C ASN A 735 -8.15 27.23 4.28
N VAL A 736 -7.17 26.84 5.08
CA VAL A 736 -6.08 27.71 5.52
C VAL A 736 -4.84 26.87 5.78
N GLY A 737 -3.75 27.26 5.16
CA GLY A 737 -2.48 26.59 5.38
C GLY A 737 -1.77 26.22 4.08
N THR A 738 -0.48 26.03 4.19
CA THR A 738 0.40 25.63 3.09
C THR A 738 1.45 24.65 3.59
N LEU A 739 1.67 23.58 2.83
CA LEU A 739 2.65 22.54 3.12
C LEU A 739 3.54 22.35 1.90
N GLU A 740 4.84 22.21 2.14
CA GLU A 740 5.84 21.97 1.10
C GLU A 740 6.54 20.62 1.30
N ASN A 741 6.84 19.94 0.18
CA ASN A 741 7.68 18.76 0.12
C ASN A 741 8.74 18.96 -0.97
N LYS A 742 10.01 18.73 -0.62
CA LYS A 742 11.17 18.81 -1.52
C LYS A 742 11.96 17.51 -1.42
N GLY A 743 12.32 16.92 -2.54
CA GLY A 743 13.02 15.64 -2.45
C GLY A 743 13.83 15.24 -3.68
N ILE A 744 14.63 14.21 -3.44
CA ILE A 744 15.50 13.57 -4.43
C ILE A 744 15.24 12.07 -4.37
N GLU A 745 15.04 11.46 -5.51
CA GLU A 745 14.84 10.02 -5.68
C GLU A 745 15.85 9.46 -6.67
N LEU A 746 16.52 8.38 -6.30
CA LEU A 746 17.42 7.63 -7.20
C LEU A 746 17.02 6.16 -7.19
N THR A 747 16.83 5.59 -8.35
CA THR A 747 16.68 4.13 -8.53
C THR A 747 17.78 3.65 -9.45
N LEU A 748 18.47 2.57 -9.07
CA LEU A 748 19.48 1.89 -9.86
C LEU A 748 19.13 0.42 -10.01
N THR A 749 19.24 -0.12 -11.22
CA THR A 749 19.14 -1.56 -11.48
C THR A 749 20.39 -2.00 -12.23
N ALA A 750 21.08 -2.97 -11.66
CA ALA A 750 22.28 -3.53 -12.22
C ALA A 750 22.10 -5.02 -12.52
N HIS A 751 22.68 -5.46 -13.64
CA HIS A 751 22.82 -6.85 -14.04
C HIS A 751 24.32 -7.22 -14.09
N PRO A 752 24.98 -7.44 -12.93
CA PRO A 752 26.42 -7.67 -12.87
C PRO A 752 26.85 -8.93 -13.63
N ILE A 753 26.02 -9.96 -13.59
CA ILE A 753 26.28 -11.24 -14.23
C ILE A 753 25.02 -11.65 -14.99
N THR A 754 25.18 -11.87 -16.29
CA THR A 754 24.13 -12.43 -17.16
C THR A 754 24.81 -13.39 -18.11
N THR A 755 24.74 -14.67 -17.77
CA THR A 755 25.30 -15.78 -18.54
C THR A 755 24.24 -16.87 -18.72
N LYS A 756 24.55 -17.94 -19.44
CA LYS A 756 23.61 -19.06 -19.60
C LYS A 756 23.21 -19.72 -18.27
N ASP A 757 24.12 -19.80 -17.30
CA ASP A 757 23.91 -20.50 -16.03
C ASP A 757 23.67 -19.56 -14.85
N TRP A 758 24.13 -18.32 -14.95
CA TRP A 758 24.06 -17.32 -13.89
C TRP A 758 23.30 -16.09 -14.37
N ASP A 759 22.33 -15.65 -13.60
CA ASP A 759 21.69 -14.35 -13.74
C ASP A 759 21.60 -13.67 -12.37
N TRP A 760 22.17 -12.48 -12.28
CA TRP A 760 22.17 -11.69 -11.04
C TRP A 760 21.64 -10.30 -11.30
N THR A 761 20.53 -9.97 -10.67
CA THR A 761 19.92 -8.63 -10.70
C THR A 761 19.99 -8.01 -9.31
N LEU A 762 20.50 -6.78 -9.26
CA LEU A 762 20.51 -5.92 -8.07
C LEU A 762 19.69 -4.68 -8.36
N SER A 763 18.73 -4.36 -7.49
CA SER A 763 17.98 -3.10 -7.55
C SER A 763 18.14 -2.34 -6.23
N TYR A 764 18.59 -1.10 -6.33
CA TYR A 764 18.77 -0.18 -5.21
C TYR A 764 17.93 1.07 -5.44
N ASN A 765 17.28 1.53 -4.40
CA ASN A 765 16.58 2.80 -4.42
C ASN A 765 16.86 3.60 -3.15
N ILE A 766 16.91 4.89 -3.29
CA ILE A 766 17.05 5.85 -2.19
C ILE A 766 16.17 7.05 -2.47
N SER A 767 15.52 7.56 -1.45
CA SER A 767 14.76 8.80 -1.50
C SER A 767 14.98 9.63 -0.25
N TYR A 768 15.18 10.91 -0.47
CA TYR A 768 15.21 11.94 0.56
C TYR A 768 13.99 12.84 0.39
N ASN A 769 13.27 13.12 1.48
CA ASN A 769 12.15 14.06 1.48
C ASN A 769 12.23 15.01 2.68
N LYS A 770 12.19 16.32 2.42
CA LYS A 770 11.98 17.36 3.42
C LYS A 770 10.54 17.85 3.33
N ASN A 771 9.80 17.71 4.42
CA ASN A 771 8.44 18.23 4.59
C ASN A 771 8.47 19.45 5.51
N GLU A 772 7.68 20.48 5.21
CA GLU A 772 7.66 21.72 5.98
C GLU A 772 6.31 22.41 5.87
N ILE A 773 5.73 22.81 6.98
CA ILE A 773 4.52 23.65 7.04
C ILE A 773 4.95 25.11 6.93
N THR A 774 4.44 25.83 5.93
CA THR A 774 4.84 27.23 5.69
C THR A 774 3.76 28.22 6.08
N LYS A 775 2.51 27.76 6.29
CA LYS A 775 1.40 28.62 6.73
C LYS A 775 0.34 27.79 7.47
N LEU A 776 -0.26 28.36 8.55
CA LEU A 776 -1.34 27.70 9.34
C LEU A 776 -2.52 28.60 9.66
N THR A 777 -2.38 29.92 9.50
CA THR A 777 -3.40 30.92 9.87
C THR A 777 -3.65 31.90 8.74
N PHE A 778 -4.78 32.59 8.74
CA PHE A 778 -5.08 33.62 7.74
C PHE A 778 -4.12 34.79 7.84
N ASN A 779 -3.85 35.22 9.07
CA ASN A 779 -2.92 36.32 9.37
C ASN A 779 -1.70 35.74 10.11
N ASP A 780 -0.53 36.25 9.80
CA ASP A 780 0.69 35.87 10.51
C ASP A 780 0.59 36.38 11.98
N ASP A 781 0.53 35.44 12.92
CA ASP A 781 0.51 35.71 14.34
C ASP A 781 1.74 35.01 14.99
N PRO A 782 2.76 35.77 15.38
CA PRO A 782 3.94 35.20 16.03
C PRO A 782 3.68 34.50 17.38
N ALA A 783 2.55 34.81 18.03
CA ALA A 783 2.14 34.18 19.25
C ALA A 783 1.45 32.82 19.03
N TYR A 784 1.06 32.51 17.79
CA TYR A 784 0.41 31.25 17.44
C TYR A 784 1.43 30.11 17.36
N LYS A 785 1.49 29.27 18.38
CA LYS A 785 2.43 28.13 18.47
C LYS A 785 2.15 27.03 17.44
N GLY A 786 0.92 26.86 16.99
CA GLY A 786 0.50 25.79 16.08
C GLY A 786 -0.67 24.96 16.60
N VAL A 787 -0.97 23.85 15.93
CA VAL A 787 -2.02 22.90 16.31
C VAL A 787 -1.39 21.78 17.13
N ILE A 788 -1.70 21.75 18.44
CA ILE A 788 -1.23 20.71 19.38
C ILE A 788 -2.22 19.54 19.34
N HIS A 789 -1.71 18.33 19.21
CA HIS A 789 -2.53 17.12 19.10
C HIS A 789 -1.82 15.87 19.66
N THR A 790 -2.46 14.71 19.59
CA THR A 790 -2.02 13.38 20.00
C THR A 790 -1.73 13.26 21.48
N GLY A 791 -2.72 12.80 22.23
CA GLY A 791 -2.58 12.42 23.64
C GLY A 791 -1.71 11.17 23.81
N ILE A 792 -1.29 10.95 25.06
CA ILE A 792 -0.50 9.79 25.48
C ILE A 792 -1.21 9.06 26.63
N ASP A 793 -0.94 7.75 26.74
CA ASP A 793 -1.39 6.96 27.87
C ASP A 793 -0.61 7.33 29.14
N GLY A 794 -1.30 7.27 30.29
CA GLY A 794 -0.70 7.53 31.60
C GLY A 794 -0.69 9.00 32.02
N ALA A 795 -1.00 9.94 31.11
CA ALA A 795 -1.00 11.37 31.40
C ALA A 795 -2.18 12.07 30.71
N THR A 796 -3.36 12.02 31.34
CA THR A 796 -4.58 12.62 30.80
C THR A 796 -4.40 14.12 30.55
N GLY A 797 -4.76 14.57 29.34
CA GLY A 797 -4.68 15.98 28.93
C GLY A 797 -3.32 16.41 28.36
N TYR A 798 -2.30 15.56 28.39
CA TYR A 798 -1.03 15.87 27.77
C TYR A 798 -1.03 15.43 26.30
N ASN A 799 -0.82 16.41 25.42
CA ASN A 799 -0.55 16.20 23.99
C ASN A 799 0.95 16.40 23.74
N ILE A 800 1.52 15.58 22.88
CA ILE A 800 2.97 15.54 22.63
C ILE A 800 3.36 15.76 21.17
N MET A 801 2.41 16.18 20.33
CA MET A 801 2.67 16.50 18.92
C MET A 801 2.19 17.91 18.62
N ILE A 802 2.87 18.56 17.67
CA ILE A 802 2.50 19.88 17.16
C ILE A 802 2.67 19.97 15.65
N ASN A 803 1.75 20.64 15.00
CA ASN A 803 1.90 21.15 13.65
C ASN A 803 2.15 22.66 13.74
N ALA A 804 3.36 23.11 13.46
CA ALA A 804 3.80 24.49 13.58
C ALA A 804 4.45 24.99 12.28
N VAL A 805 4.39 26.29 12.03
CA VAL A 805 5.05 26.92 10.88
C VAL A 805 6.57 26.74 11.01
N ASP A 806 7.26 26.57 9.87
CA ASP A 806 8.69 26.29 9.74
C ASP A 806 9.14 24.93 10.33
N HIS A 807 8.18 24.07 10.69
CA HIS A 807 8.44 22.73 11.20
C HIS A 807 7.82 21.64 10.31
N PRO A 808 8.37 20.43 10.35
CA PRO A 808 7.75 19.28 9.71
C PRO A 808 6.38 18.97 10.30
N TYR A 809 5.49 18.45 9.46
CA TYR A 809 4.24 17.86 9.91
C TYR A 809 4.48 16.73 10.93
N ASN A 810 3.70 16.68 12.01
CA ASN A 810 3.85 15.77 13.14
C ASN A 810 5.23 15.85 13.81
N SER A 811 5.60 17.05 14.28
CA SER A 811 6.75 17.25 15.16
C SER A 811 6.39 16.94 16.61
N PHE A 812 7.31 16.31 17.36
CA PHE A 812 7.12 16.08 18.78
C PHE A 812 7.18 17.39 19.55
N TYR A 813 6.26 17.60 20.50
CA TYR A 813 6.13 18.82 21.29
C TYR A 813 6.44 18.51 22.75
N VAL A 814 7.70 18.72 23.12
CA VAL A 814 8.28 18.23 24.37
C VAL A 814 9.25 19.25 24.98
N TRP A 815 9.49 19.11 26.29
CA TRP A 815 10.60 19.80 26.98
C TRP A 815 11.92 19.14 26.62
N GLU A 816 12.97 19.93 26.35
CA GLU A 816 14.30 19.44 26.07
C GLU A 816 14.99 18.99 27.35
N GLN A 817 15.31 17.69 27.48
CA GLN A 817 15.86 17.06 28.66
C GLN A 817 17.30 17.49 28.92
N LEU A 818 17.62 17.80 30.20
CA LEU A 818 18.98 17.96 30.66
C LEU A 818 19.58 16.64 31.20
N TYR A 819 20.89 16.46 30.98
CA TYR A 819 21.60 15.24 31.32
C TYR A 819 22.76 15.54 32.28
N ASP A 820 23.09 14.59 33.14
CA ASP A 820 24.28 14.65 33.99
C ASP A 820 25.58 14.40 33.17
N LYS A 821 26.73 14.51 33.80
CA LYS A 821 28.04 14.28 33.16
C LYS A 821 28.23 12.84 32.69
N ALA A 822 27.47 11.89 33.19
CA ALA A 822 27.48 10.48 32.81
C ALA A 822 26.50 10.16 31.67
N GLY A 823 25.71 11.15 31.23
CA GLY A 823 24.71 11.00 30.17
C GLY A 823 23.37 10.45 30.68
N ASN A 824 23.09 10.44 31.97
CA ASN A 824 21.79 10.06 32.50
C ASN A 824 20.87 11.28 32.55
N PRO A 825 19.57 11.09 32.25
CA PRO A 825 18.58 12.18 32.30
C PRO A 825 18.37 12.60 33.76
N ILE A 826 18.31 13.90 34.01
CA ILE A 826 18.06 14.46 35.35
C ILE A 826 16.56 14.68 35.50
N GLU A 827 15.94 14.08 36.51
CA GLU A 827 14.50 14.18 36.79
C GLU A 827 14.07 15.63 36.97
N GLY A 828 13.03 16.06 36.22
CA GLY A 828 12.43 17.38 36.28
C GLY A 828 13.31 18.53 35.81
N ALA A 829 14.48 18.24 35.22
CA ALA A 829 15.40 19.26 34.73
C ALA A 829 15.33 19.36 33.19
N TYR A 830 14.91 20.52 32.72
CA TYR A 830 14.74 20.80 31.28
C TYR A 830 15.42 22.11 30.90
N VAL A 831 15.60 22.34 29.62
CA VAL A 831 16.14 23.59 29.11
C VAL A 831 15.06 24.67 29.21
N ASP A 832 15.40 25.76 29.90
CA ASP A 832 14.63 26.99 29.93
C ASP A 832 14.83 27.72 28.60
N GLN A 833 13.82 27.64 27.74
CA GLN A 833 13.90 28.13 26.35
C GLN A 833 13.72 29.66 26.26
N ASN A 834 12.90 30.23 27.13
CA ASN A 834 12.61 31.66 27.16
C ASN A 834 13.49 32.46 28.13
N GLY A 835 14.23 31.80 29.05
CA GLY A 835 15.18 32.39 30.01
C GLY A 835 14.50 33.08 31.19
N ASP A 836 13.29 32.70 31.57
CA ASP A 836 12.52 33.27 32.65
C ASP A 836 12.76 32.58 34.01
N ASN A 837 13.62 31.56 34.08
CA ASN A 837 13.94 30.68 35.21
C ASN A 837 12.76 29.85 35.72
N LYS A 838 11.80 29.54 34.89
CA LYS A 838 10.72 28.61 35.16
C LYS A 838 10.67 27.58 34.03
N ILE A 839 10.20 26.38 34.32
CA ILE A 839 9.89 25.37 33.30
C ILE A 839 8.39 25.22 33.24
N ASP A 840 7.81 25.70 32.15
CA ASP A 840 6.38 25.61 31.89
C ASP A 840 6.05 25.33 30.42
N GLU A 841 4.82 25.62 30.00
CA GLU A 841 4.38 25.34 28.63
C GLU A 841 5.04 26.25 27.58
N GLU A 842 5.69 27.32 28.00
CA GLU A 842 6.43 28.21 27.09
C GLU A 842 7.79 27.63 26.68
N ASP A 843 8.32 26.65 27.44
CA ASP A 843 9.55 25.94 27.13
C ASP A 843 9.36 24.67 26.27
N LEU A 844 8.13 24.37 25.89
CA LEU A 844 7.87 23.29 24.97
C LEU A 844 8.31 23.65 23.56
N VAL A 845 9.07 22.77 22.93
CA VAL A 845 9.62 22.97 21.58
C VAL A 845 9.15 21.90 20.59
N ALA A 846 9.02 22.28 19.33
CA ALA A 846 8.89 21.33 18.23
C ALA A 846 10.28 20.69 18.00
N TYR A 847 10.47 19.46 18.51
CA TYR A 847 11.79 18.86 18.67
C TYR A 847 12.23 18.04 17.44
N LYS A 848 11.68 16.86 17.25
CA LYS A 848 11.98 15.92 16.14
C LYS A 848 10.68 15.53 15.46
N LYS A 849 10.76 14.75 14.39
CA LYS A 849 9.58 14.28 13.63
C LYS A 849 9.50 12.76 13.58
N SER A 850 8.31 12.23 13.40
CA SER A 850 8.07 10.80 13.25
C SER A 850 8.44 10.28 11.84
N ALA A 851 8.26 11.09 10.80
CA ALA A 851 8.59 10.70 9.43
C ALA A 851 10.11 10.68 9.19
N PRO A 852 10.65 9.69 8.46
CA PRO A 852 12.07 9.65 8.13
C PRO A 852 12.46 10.71 7.11
N ASP A 853 13.76 11.07 7.14
CA ASP A 853 14.38 11.91 6.11
C ASP A 853 14.73 11.07 4.87
N VAL A 854 15.25 9.85 5.09
CA VAL A 854 15.75 9.00 4.03
C VAL A 854 15.13 7.60 4.11
N PHE A 855 14.65 7.13 2.97
CA PHE A 855 14.30 5.73 2.74
C PHE A 855 15.24 5.09 1.75
N MET A 856 15.61 3.84 2.00
CA MET A 856 16.41 3.03 1.11
C MET A 856 15.81 1.64 0.95
N GLY A 857 15.96 1.08 -0.24
CA GLY A 857 15.63 -0.31 -0.53
C GLY A 857 16.72 -0.96 -1.35
N LEU A 858 17.09 -2.17 -1.03
CA LEU A 858 18.01 -3.01 -1.78
C LEU A 858 17.38 -4.38 -1.98
N THR A 859 17.24 -4.79 -3.23
CA THR A 859 16.79 -6.14 -3.57
C THR A 859 17.83 -6.84 -4.42
N SER A 860 18.04 -8.12 -4.15
CA SER A 860 18.94 -8.98 -4.91
C SER A 860 18.21 -10.23 -5.35
N GLN A 861 18.38 -10.59 -6.61
CA GLN A 861 17.88 -11.85 -7.18
C GLN A 861 19.04 -12.50 -7.92
N LEU A 862 19.47 -13.64 -7.44
CA LEU A 862 20.54 -14.43 -8.00
C LEU A 862 19.96 -15.79 -8.43
N SER A 863 20.13 -16.13 -9.69
CA SER A 863 19.77 -17.44 -10.24
C SER A 863 21.02 -18.15 -10.70
N TYR A 864 21.15 -19.43 -10.34
CA TYR A 864 22.21 -20.33 -10.81
C TYR A 864 21.57 -21.64 -11.26
N LYS A 865 21.50 -21.87 -12.57
CA LYS A 865 20.78 -23.02 -13.13
C LYS A 865 19.36 -23.10 -12.58
N ASN A 866 19.10 -24.12 -11.77
CA ASN A 866 17.78 -24.37 -11.17
C ASN A 866 17.61 -23.76 -9.77
N TRP A 867 18.69 -23.19 -9.18
CA TRP A 867 18.66 -22.53 -7.89
C TRP A 867 18.33 -21.04 -8.04
N ASP A 868 17.56 -20.51 -7.13
CA ASP A 868 17.36 -19.07 -6.99
C ASP A 868 17.52 -18.64 -5.52
N LEU A 869 18.23 -17.53 -5.31
CA LEU A 869 18.40 -16.86 -4.03
C LEU A 869 17.94 -15.42 -4.17
N SER A 870 17.06 -14.98 -3.31
CA SER A 870 16.61 -13.60 -3.30
C SER A 870 16.52 -13.05 -1.90
N PHE A 871 16.78 -11.74 -1.73
CA PHE A 871 16.54 -11.04 -0.49
C PHE A 871 16.11 -9.59 -0.73
N ALA A 872 15.47 -9.02 0.27
CA ALA A 872 15.11 -7.60 0.32
C ALA A 872 15.55 -6.99 1.65
N LEU A 873 16.26 -5.88 1.56
CA LEU A 873 16.68 -5.04 2.68
C LEU A 873 16.07 -3.65 2.50
N ARG A 874 15.71 -3.02 3.60
CA ARG A 874 15.33 -1.61 3.61
C ARG A 874 15.90 -0.88 4.82
N ALA A 875 16.04 0.42 4.69
CA ALA A 875 16.45 1.29 5.76
C ALA A 875 15.53 2.52 5.82
N SER A 876 15.27 2.97 7.04
CA SER A 876 14.60 4.23 7.35
C SER A 876 15.51 5.01 8.27
N ILE A 877 15.83 6.25 7.91
CA ILE A 877 16.83 7.06 8.62
C ILE A 877 16.25 8.44 8.90
N GLY A 878 16.49 8.93 10.13
CA GLY A 878 16.05 10.25 10.57
C GLY A 878 14.61 10.29 11.10
N ASN A 879 13.98 9.14 11.29
CA ASN A 879 12.70 9.03 11.97
C ASN A 879 12.91 8.85 13.49
N TYR A 880 12.01 9.44 14.26
CA TYR A 880 11.97 9.33 15.69
C TYR A 880 10.63 8.79 16.16
N ALA A 881 10.58 8.21 17.34
CA ALA A 881 9.38 7.71 17.98
C ALA A 881 9.33 8.15 19.44
N TYR A 882 8.15 8.53 19.90
CA TYR A 882 7.92 8.73 21.32
C TYR A 882 7.57 7.40 21.96
N ASN A 883 8.45 6.92 22.85
CA ASN A 883 8.26 5.68 23.58
C ASN A 883 7.35 5.89 24.79
N ASN A 884 6.03 5.80 24.56
CA ASN A 884 5.04 5.97 25.63
C ASN A 884 4.99 4.77 26.57
N VAL A 885 5.45 3.61 26.12
CA VAL A 885 5.64 2.45 27.01
C VAL A 885 6.65 2.77 28.10
N GLN A 886 7.76 3.39 27.72
CA GLN A 886 8.81 3.78 28.66
C GLN A 886 8.37 4.96 29.52
N SER A 887 7.80 6.02 28.94
CA SER A 887 7.35 7.20 29.73
C SER A 887 6.29 6.86 30.78
N ASN A 888 5.48 5.84 30.52
CA ASN A 888 4.42 5.40 31.43
C ASN A 888 4.89 4.36 32.48
N ARG A 889 6.04 3.69 32.28
CA ARG A 889 6.47 2.55 33.12
C ARG A 889 7.86 2.68 33.73
N GLU A 890 8.47 3.84 33.66
CA GLU A 890 9.82 4.02 34.20
C GLU A 890 9.85 4.68 35.60
N ALA A 891 8.87 5.53 35.90
CA ALA A 891 8.78 6.17 37.23
C ALA A 891 8.28 5.21 38.32
N TRP A 892 8.72 5.48 39.58
CA TRP A 892 8.49 4.58 40.71
C TRP A 892 7.76 5.19 41.90
N ASP A 893 7.26 6.41 41.86
CA ASP A 893 6.53 6.97 42.97
C ASP A 893 5.30 6.11 43.39
N GLY A 894 4.76 6.40 44.61
CA GLY A 894 3.67 5.58 45.13
C GLY A 894 2.48 5.39 44.17
N SER A 895 2.12 6.43 43.42
CA SER A 895 1.00 6.39 42.46
C SER A 895 1.29 5.59 41.17
N GLN A 896 2.55 5.48 40.82
CA GLN A 896 3.00 4.78 39.61
C GLN A 896 3.18 3.27 39.85
N VAL A 897 3.77 2.87 40.97
CA VAL A 897 4.00 1.47 41.33
C VAL A 897 2.83 0.89 42.11
N TYR A 898 2.25 1.64 43.04
CA TYR A 898 1.18 1.23 43.90
C TYR A 898 0.02 2.20 43.79
N ASP A 899 -1.05 1.72 43.19
CA ASP A 899 -2.25 2.53 43.05
C ASP A 899 -2.90 2.82 44.42
N GLN A 900 -3.52 3.98 44.58
CA GLN A 900 -4.24 4.37 45.80
C GLN A 900 -5.31 3.37 46.23
N THR A 901 -5.78 2.54 45.31
CA THR A 901 -6.76 1.48 45.54
C THR A 901 -6.12 0.15 45.99
N GLY A 902 -4.80 0.08 46.09
CA GLY A 902 -4.06 -1.00 46.74
C GLY A 902 -3.56 -2.14 45.87
N PHE A 903 -3.26 -1.89 44.58
CA PHE A 903 -2.62 -2.89 43.73
C PHE A 903 -1.29 -2.40 43.14
N LEU A 904 -0.41 -3.34 42.82
CA LEU A 904 0.91 -3.07 42.27
C LEU A 904 0.91 -3.10 40.73
N LYS A 905 1.76 -2.27 40.11
CA LYS A 905 2.02 -2.20 38.69
C LYS A 905 3.49 -2.46 38.41
N ASN A 906 3.79 -3.41 37.51
CA ASN A 906 5.15 -3.71 37.08
C ASN A 906 5.83 -2.51 36.41
N ARG A 907 7.16 -2.49 36.41
CA ARG A 907 8.02 -1.46 35.84
C ARG A 907 8.98 -2.07 34.81
N LEU A 908 9.54 -1.20 33.97
CA LEU A 908 10.66 -1.57 33.10
C LEU A 908 11.91 -1.79 33.92
N THR A 909 12.79 -2.68 33.46
CA THR A 909 14.12 -2.89 34.10
C THR A 909 14.97 -1.61 34.09
N SER A 910 14.78 -0.72 33.10
CA SER A 910 15.43 0.59 32.98
C SER A 910 15.12 1.51 34.16
N ALA A 911 14.04 1.30 34.93
CA ALA A 911 13.67 2.07 36.11
C ALA A 911 14.72 1.98 37.23
N TRP A 912 15.52 0.92 37.27
CA TRP A 912 16.66 0.83 38.15
C TRP A 912 17.75 1.87 37.82
N LYS A 913 17.96 2.12 36.51
CA LYS A 913 19.01 3.02 36.03
C LYS A 913 18.59 4.48 36.10
N THR A 914 17.42 4.82 35.59
CA THR A 914 16.92 6.20 35.55
C THR A 914 16.52 6.67 36.94
N ASN A 915 15.96 5.77 37.75
CA ASN A 915 15.53 6.02 39.10
C ASN A 915 14.56 7.21 39.25
N PHE A 916 13.81 7.52 38.19
CA PHE A 916 12.80 8.57 38.23
C PHE A 916 11.72 8.27 39.29
N LYS A 917 11.48 9.20 40.15
CA LYS A 917 10.41 9.11 41.14
C LYS A 917 9.07 9.44 40.51
N THR A 918 9.02 10.49 39.69
CA THR A 918 7.79 10.99 39.06
C THR A 918 7.78 10.79 37.53
N GLY A 919 6.61 10.69 36.92
CA GLY A 919 6.50 10.55 35.47
C GLY A 919 6.97 11.80 34.74
N GLN A 920 7.88 11.63 33.79
CA GLN A 920 8.48 12.69 32.97
C GLN A 920 7.85 12.76 31.55
N TYR A 921 6.54 12.74 31.48
CA TYR A 921 5.77 12.46 30.25
C TYR A 921 6.05 13.36 29.05
N ARG A 922 6.41 14.63 29.22
CA ARG A 922 6.74 15.54 28.11
C ARG A 922 8.24 15.69 27.89
N SER A 923 9.07 14.76 28.38
CA SER A 923 10.52 14.81 28.20
C SER A 923 10.94 14.37 26.81
N SER A 924 11.88 15.09 26.18
CA SER A 924 12.53 14.67 24.94
C SER A 924 13.37 13.39 25.11
N TYR A 925 13.63 12.95 26.35
CA TYR A 925 14.27 11.67 26.65
C TYR A 925 13.54 10.49 26.03
N TYR A 926 12.19 10.54 25.97
CA TYR A 926 11.36 9.50 25.38
C TYR A 926 11.19 9.62 23.87
N VAL A 927 11.69 10.70 23.26
CA VAL A 927 11.73 10.84 21.79
C VAL A 927 13.01 10.17 21.30
N GLN A 928 12.91 8.89 21.01
CA GLN A 928 14.04 8.03 20.66
C GLN A 928 14.26 7.95 19.15
N ASN A 929 15.51 7.74 18.75
CA ASN A 929 15.87 7.52 17.35
C ASN A 929 15.37 6.14 16.90
N ALA A 930 14.34 6.13 16.04
CA ALA A 930 13.71 4.94 15.48
C ALA A 930 14.24 4.59 14.08
N SER A 931 15.41 5.12 13.70
CA SER A 931 16.08 4.70 12.45
C SER A 931 16.42 3.23 12.51
N PHE A 932 16.26 2.54 11.37
CA PHE A 932 16.51 1.10 11.31
C PHE A 932 17.04 0.63 9.95
N VAL A 933 17.68 -0.53 9.97
CA VAL A 933 17.91 -1.39 8.81
C VAL A 933 17.22 -2.71 9.08
N ARG A 934 16.33 -3.13 8.18
CA ARG A 934 15.56 -4.37 8.27
C ARG A 934 15.81 -5.24 7.05
N MET A 935 15.97 -6.53 7.28
CA MET A 935 15.81 -7.53 6.23
C MET A 935 14.34 -7.96 6.23
N ASP A 936 13.62 -7.62 5.14
CA ASP A 936 12.20 -7.97 5.05
C ASP A 936 12.02 -9.45 4.76
N ASN A 937 12.84 -9.99 3.86
CA ASN A 937 12.83 -11.42 3.56
C ASN A 937 14.14 -11.90 2.95
N ILE A 938 14.37 -13.21 3.06
CA ILE A 938 15.39 -13.98 2.33
C ILE A 938 14.76 -15.30 1.89
N SER A 939 14.92 -15.67 0.62
CA SER A 939 14.33 -16.88 0.04
C SER A 939 15.36 -17.65 -0.78
N LEU A 940 15.39 -18.96 -0.60
CA LEU A 940 16.19 -19.90 -1.39
C LEU A 940 15.24 -20.92 -2.03
N GLY A 941 15.29 -21.07 -3.33
CA GLY A 941 14.43 -21.96 -4.10
C GLY A 941 15.20 -22.90 -5.01
N TYR A 942 14.59 -24.02 -5.33
CA TYR A 942 15.04 -24.96 -6.34
C TYR A 942 13.90 -25.34 -7.27
N THR A 943 14.10 -25.21 -8.57
CA THR A 943 13.11 -25.54 -9.60
C THR A 943 13.45 -26.86 -10.25
N PHE A 944 12.53 -27.82 -10.14
CA PHE A 944 12.55 -29.12 -10.85
C PHE A 944 11.89 -28.88 -12.22
N ASN A 945 12.67 -28.84 -13.26
CA ASN A 945 12.17 -28.80 -14.63
C ASN A 945 11.90 -30.24 -15.09
N LYS A 946 10.81 -30.47 -15.82
CA LYS A 946 10.45 -31.76 -16.41
C LYS A 946 10.09 -32.84 -15.40
N LEU A 947 9.19 -32.55 -14.46
CA LEU A 947 8.87 -33.43 -13.31
C LEU A 947 8.21 -34.77 -13.74
N PHE A 948 7.24 -34.73 -14.66
CA PHE A 948 6.52 -35.91 -15.18
C PHE A 948 6.53 -35.96 -16.71
N ASN A 949 6.57 -34.79 -17.37
CA ASN A 949 6.71 -34.58 -18.80
C ASN A 949 7.51 -33.29 -19.04
N ASP A 950 8.03 -33.10 -20.25
CA ASP A 950 8.82 -31.90 -20.62
C ASP A 950 8.12 -30.53 -20.38
N LYS A 951 6.86 -30.54 -19.92
CA LYS A 951 6.00 -29.35 -19.77
C LYS A 951 5.65 -29.00 -18.32
N GLN A 952 6.04 -29.83 -17.34
CA GLN A 952 5.66 -29.65 -15.94
C GLN A 952 6.86 -29.23 -15.12
N SER A 953 6.64 -28.25 -14.24
CA SER A 953 7.70 -27.78 -13.32
C SER A 953 7.17 -27.68 -11.89
N ALA A 954 8.08 -27.96 -10.93
CA ALA A 954 7.84 -27.73 -9.52
C ALA A 954 8.96 -26.87 -8.94
N ARG A 955 8.64 -25.86 -8.19
CA ARG A 955 9.60 -25.10 -7.40
C ARG A 955 9.30 -25.28 -5.93
N VAL A 956 10.30 -25.76 -5.18
CA VAL A 956 10.28 -25.83 -3.71
C VAL A 956 11.18 -24.72 -3.18
N TYR A 957 10.74 -24.01 -2.15
CA TYR A 957 11.52 -22.93 -1.58
C TYR A 957 11.31 -22.75 -0.09
N VAL A 958 12.32 -22.21 0.57
CA VAL A 958 12.26 -21.79 1.97
C VAL A 958 12.45 -20.29 2.03
N THR A 959 11.62 -19.62 2.82
CA THR A 959 11.69 -18.15 3.03
C THR A 959 11.68 -17.85 4.52
N VAL A 960 12.49 -16.88 4.94
CA VAL A 960 12.39 -16.28 6.26
C VAL A 960 11.99 -14.82 6.07
N GLN A 961 10.87 -14.43 6.69
CA GLN A 961 10.46 -13.01 6.75
C GLN A 961 10.87 -12.40 8.09
N ASN A 962 11.23 -11.14 8.07
CA ASN A 962 11.73 -10.37 9.22
C ASN A 962 12.86 -11.09 9.97
N PRO A 963 13.95 -11.58 9.30
CA PRO A 963 15.04 -12.29 9.97
C PRO A 963 15.67 -11.44 11.08
N PHE A 964 15.89 -10.14 10.81
CA PHE A 964 16.44 -9.20 11.77
C PHE A 964 16.06 -7.75 11.48
N VAL A 965 16.11 -6.94 12.52
CA VAL A 965 16.09 -5.48 12.49
C VAL A 965 17.25 -4.95 13.34
N ILE A 966 17.96 -3.95 12.80
CA ILE A 966 19.04 -3.24 13.50
C ILE A 966 18.54 -1.83 13.75
N THR A 967 18.42 -1.45 15.01
CA THR A 967 17.90 -0.15 15.44
C THR A 967 18.52 0.26 16.78
N LYS A 968 18.39 1.54 17.11
CA LYS A 968 18.69 2.11 18.46
C LYS A 968 17.43 2.34 19.29
N TYR A 969 16.28 2.00 18.76
CA TYR A 969 15.00 2.16 19.44
C TYR A 969 14.80 1.04 20.48
N ASP A 970 14.42 1.41 21.69
CA ASP A 970 14.29 0.48 22.82
C ASP A 970 12.92 -0.23 22.88
N GLY A 971 11.94 0.16 22.04
CA GLY A 971 10.63 -0.49 21.96
C GLY A 971 10.61 -1.78 21.16
N LEU A 972 9.44 -2.41 21.06
CA LEU A 972 9.26 -3.71 20.37
C LEU A 972 9.60 -3.65 18.88
N ASP A 973 9.30 -2.55 18.21
CA ASP A 973 9.55 -2.34 16.79
C ASP A 973 9.74 -0.85 16.48
N PRO A 974 10.79 -0.45 15.75
CA PRO A 974 11.03 0.96 15.41
C PRO A 974 10.06 1.52 14.37
N GLU A 975 9.29 0.65 13.70
CA GLU A 975 8.39 1.01 12.61
C GLU A 975 6.98 1.22 13.14
N ILE A 976 6.74 2.43 13.64
CA ILE A 976 5.49 2.83 14.26
C ILE A 976 4.67 3.63 13.24
N SER A 977 3.43 3.20 12.99
CA SER A 977 2.50 3.89 12.10
C SER A 977 1.86 5.13 12.77
N GLY A 978 1.20 5.95 11.98
CA GLY A 978 0.46 7.12 12.47
C GLY A 978 1.35 8.26 12.94
N SER A 979 1.15 8.72 14.17
CA SER A 979 1.87 9.86 14.76
C SER A 979 3.30 9.55 15.21
N GLY A 980 3.69 8.28 15.27
CA GLY A 980 5.00 7.87 15.79
C GLY A 980 5.04 7.72 17.32
N VAL A 981 3.88 7.56 17.96
CA VAL A 981 3.76 7.28 19.41
C VAL A 981 3.59 5.78 19.60
N ASP A 982 4.51 5.16 20.36
CA ASP A 982 4.47 3.74 20.67
C ASP A 982 3.68 3.49 21.97
N ASN A 983 2.46 2.97 21.78
CA ASN A 983 1.54 2.54 22.85
C ASN A 983 1.40 1.00 22.88
N ASN A 984 2.51 0.25 22.81
CA ASN A 984 2.53 -1.21 22.73
C ASN A 984 2.04 -1.75 21.37
N ILE A 985 2.84 -1.53 20.36
CA ILE A 985 2.59 -2.06 19.02
C ILE A 985 2.48 -3.61 19.05
N TYR A 986 1.58 -4.16 18.27
CA TYR A 986 1.56 -5.60 17.98
C TYR A 986 2.86 -5.96 17.24
N PRO A 987 3.78 -6.78 17.84
CA PRO A 987 5.09 -7.03 17.25
C PRO A 987 4.97 -7.79 15.94
N ARG A 988 5.77 -7.41 14.94
CA ARG A 988 5.83 -8.12 13.65
C ARG A 988 6.48 -9.47 13.85
N PRO A 989 5.83 -10.59 13.49
CA PRO A 989 6.40 -11.91 13.69
C PRO A 989 7.63 -12.14 12.81
N ARG A 990 8.55 -12.97 13.28
CA ARG A 990 9.51 -13.65 12.41
C ARG A 990 8.83 -14.87 11.84
N VAL A 991 8.81 -15.01 10.50
CA VAL A 991 8.06 -16.04 9.82
C VAL A 991 8.99 -16.96 9.05
N PHE A 992 8.91 -18.25 9.33
CA PHE A 992 9.62 -19.31 8.61
C PHE A 992 8.64 -20.00 7.68
N MET A 993 8.89 -20.01 6.39
CA MET A 993 7.97 -20.52 5.37
C MET A 993 8.59 -21.60 4.53
N LEU A 994 7.81 -22.62 4.24
CA LEU A 994 8.06 -23.61 3.20
C LEU A 994 7.01 -23.44 2.10
N GLY A 995 7.45 -23.30 0.86
CA GLY A 995 6.56 -23.10 -0.27
C GLY A 995 6.77 -24.10 -1.40
N LEU A 996 5.67 -24.36 -2.12
CA LEU A 996 5.60 -25.23 -3.28
C LEU A 996 4.81 -24.56 -4.40
N ASN A 997 5.41 -24.40 -5.58
CA ASN A 997 4.73 -23.95 -6.80
C ASN A 997 4.77 -25.08 -7.83
N LEU A 998 3.62 -25.43 -8.38
CA LEU A 998 3.46 -26.44 -9.43
C LEU A 998 2.85 -25.78 -10.66
N ASN A 999 3.38 -26.06 -11.85
CA ASN A 999 2.81 -25.67 -13.13
C ASN A 999 2.66 -26.92 -14.01
N PHE A 1000 1.42 -27.07 -14.56
CA PHE A 1000 1.00 -28.21 -15.38
C PHE A 1000 0.61 -27.79 -16.78
#